data_3af188e6d8c3cbd1176dfcfc8c67fe65
#
_entry.id   3af188e6d8c3cbd1176dfcfc8c67fe65
#
_cell.length_a   1.000
_cell.length_b   1.000
_cell.length_c   1.000
_cell.angle_alpha   90.00
_cell.angle_beta   90.00
_cell.angle_gamma   90.00
#
_symmetry.space_group_name_H-M   'P 1'
#
loop_
_entity.id
_entity.type
_entity.pdbx_description
1 polymer ?
#
loop_
_entity_poly.entity_id
_entity_poly.type
_entity_poly.pdbx_seq_one_letter_code
_entity_poly.pdbx_strand_id
1 'polypeptide(L)'
;MKKVVTSDFIIKLTFIFLLIQPILDIKVFYDYEILDVTIPTIIRLIFFAILFLLFIFNKKRLKLPIIYFVLFFIYSILHLINANNNYVNVLGKYSISSEVIYLIRLAIPMMFILFSYNYKVEFNKISKLFFIVALIISSIITVTNLLGISYPSYSQTQSINGNFLDWMFLSKIDNGYYNLATKGLFGYANPLSGLMCLILPILLYSFYKKSNLKKFLIIYLFLISMLIVGTRISSYMTIIILVVMLIIYLVLSSLFKFKIGNTKTLTLNILLIILLIPFFINAPIMFSSDRKTSESEANYATENKLLTVVNNYREKIEKGVSKEEEEEINKFIKENYKYFSINDDLAPDKYLYEDYLIFWMNYFEESYKNQNNTRDFELYLYKHIYEHNNNKLDMILGYGYSQNFNDGVVLERDFVYHFYTLGIFGLILFIIPYYAILIYSIIKVLTNLKEKLTLENVTYILTIGILVSIAIIGGNIFDFFGVNIFLSFICGQLLYNMNTKKDWDVVCLNKCDNIAVSVVVPVYNVEKYIDKCLNSLVNQTLKNIEIIVVNDGSPDNSSKIIGKYETKYPNLIKSYVKENGGLSDARNFGIEKCSGEYIAFLDSDDYVNYDMYEKLYKKAVSKNFDVVVCDTLYDYETKKKFCSSKINEDLFKKEDIKKMMVDFYPAVWNKIYKKSLFDNGIRFKKGIWFEDVEFIYRLIPSIKSVGVVNEALINYVQREGAITKTFDKRVYDYITDWDSIINYYKSNNMFDEYRDELEYSCTRYLFATFIKSLSKMNDNDEFERGVNLAISKVSENFPNYKKNKYLKKLTLKNIYLRNFNLKLANVFFKTKNK
;
A
#
# COMPACT_ATOMS: atom_id res chain seq x y z
N MET A 1 -7.21 -31.22 -2.53
CA MET A 1 -6.27 -30.09 -2.57
C MET A 1 -6.62 -28.92 -3.53
N LYS A 2 -7.32 -29.15 -4.66
CA LYS A 2 -7.66 -28.06 -5.64
C LYS A 2 -8.60 -26.94 -5.14
N LYS A 3 -9.30 -27.09 -4.02
CA LYS A 3 -10.27 -26.10 -3.49
C LYS A 3 -9.71 -25.12 -2.43
N VAL A 4 -8.47 -25.31 -1.96
CA VAL A 4 -7.96 -24.61 -0.75
C VAL A 4 -7.02 -23.44 -1.05
N VAL A 5 -6.36 -23.40 -2.21
CA VAL A 5 -5.35 -22.37 -2.51
C VAL A 5 -5.96 -21.25 -3.33
N THR A 6 -6.56 -20.27 -2.66
CA THR A 6 -7.03 -19.03 -3.29
C THR A 6 -5.89 -18.01 -3.42
N SER A 7 -5.99 -17.10 -4.40
CA SER A 7 -5.04 -15.99 -4.53
C SER A 7 -4.96 -15.13 -3.25
N ASP A 8 -6.06 -14.99 -2.51
CA ASP A 8 -6.09 -14.26 -1.23
C ASP A 8 -5.29 -14.97 -0.13
N PHE A 9 -5.32 -16.29 -0.08
CA PHE A 9 -4.50 -17.08 0.86
C PHE A 9 -3.00 -16.89 0.59
N ILE A 10 -2.59 -16.93 -0.68
CA ILE A 10 -1.19 -16.70 -1.09
C ILE A 10 -0.74 -15.29 -0.72
N ILE A 11 -1.58 -14.27 -0.96
CA ILE A 11 -1.29 -12.89 -0.57
C ILE A 11 -1.13 -12.74 0.95
N LYS A 12 -2.01 -13.37 1.74
CA LYS A 12 -1.90 -13.37 3.21
C LYS A 12 -0.60 -14.01 3.69
N LEU A 13 -0.24 -15.16 3.12
CA LEU A 13 1.01 -15.84 3.44
C LEU A 13 2.24 -14.99 3.05
N THR A 14 2.19 -14.33 1.89
CA THR A 14 3.21 -13.36 1.47
C THR A 14 3.37 -12.23 2.48
N PHE A 15 2.27 -11.70 3.01
CA PHE A 15 2.30 -10.64 4.02
C PHE A 15 2.89 -11.12 5.34
N ILE A 16 2.60 -12.35 5.77
CA ILE A 16 3.23 -12.95 6.95
C ILE A 16 4.73 -13.09 6.70
N PHE A 17 5.14 -13.56 5.51
CA PHE A 17 6.54 -13.67 5.14
C PHE A 17 7.29 -12.33 5.22
N LEU A 18 6.69 -11.25 4.67
CA LEU A 18 7.26 -9.91 4.75
C LEU A 18 7.28 -9.38 6.20
N LEU A 19 6.24 -9.64 6.98
CA LEU A 19 6.11 -9.14 8.35
C LEU A 19 7.18 -9.70 9.29
N ILE A 20 7.58 -10.95 9.11
CA ILE A 20 8.59 -11.58 9.97
C ILE A 20 10.02 -11.16 9.62
N GLN A 21 10.29 -10.58 8.43
CA GLN A 21 11.67 -10.24 8.03
C GLN A 21 12.41 -9.35 9.03
N PRO A 22 11.87 -8.22 9.53
CA PRO A 22 12.58 -7.39 10.51
C PRO A 22 12.88 -8.13 11.81
N ILE A 23 12.03 -9.08 12.21
CA ILE A 23 12.24 -9.88 13.42
C ILE A 23 13.42 -10.86 13.22
N LEU A 24 13.51 -11.46 12.03
CA LEU A 24 14.61 -12.35 11.67
C LEU A 24 15.96 -11.62 11.53
N ASP A 25 15.96 -10.29 11.36
CA ASP A 25 17.18 -9.48 11.28
C ASP A 25 17.70 -9.02 12.66
N ILE A 26 17.06 -9.46 13.75
CA ILE A 26 17.56 -9.24 15.12
C ILE A 26 18.82 -10.09 15.35
N LYS A 27 19.89 -9.47 15.90
CA LYS A 27 21.23 -10.06 16.04
C LYS A 27 21.22 -11.42 16.73
N VAL A 28 20.47 -11.58 17.81
CA VAL A 28 20.40 -12.83 18.59
C VAL A 28 20.05 -14.05 17.73
N PHE A 29 19.30 -13.91 16.66
CA PHE A 29 18.98 -15.04 15.77
C PHE A 29 20.14 -15.42 14.83
N TYR A 30 21.10 -14.52 14.60
CA TYR A 30 22.28 -14.81 13.80
C TYR A 30 23.38 -15.54 14.58
N ASP A 31 23.34 -15.47 15.91
CA ASP A 31 24.32 -16.12 16.79
C ASP A 31 24.10 -17.65 16.87
N TYR A 32 23.02 -18.16 16.30
CA TYR A 32 22.70 -19.60 16.26
C TYR A 32 22.72 -20.13 14.83
N GLU A 33 23.55 -21.15 14.59
CA GLU A 33 23.71 -21.82 13.30
C GLU A 33 23.41 -23.32 13.40
N ILE A 34 22.87 -23.88 12.32
CA ILE A 34 22.64 -25.31 12.14
C ILE A 34 23.29 -25.69 10.82
N LEU A 35 24.28 -26.57 10.82
CA LEU A 35 25.05 -26.97 9.64
C LEU A 35 25.64 -25.75 8.90
N ASP A 36 26.28 -24.83 9.63
CA ASP A 36 26.88 -23.59 9.13
C ASP A 36 25.90 -22.64 8.44
N VAL A 37 24.60 -22.77 8.74
CA VAL A 37 23.54 -21.90 8.22
C VAL A 37 22.78 -21.26 9.37
N THR A 38 22.65 -19.94 9.34
CA THR A 38 21.94 -19.19 10.38
C THR A 38 20.45 -19.53 10.40
N ILE A 39 19.85 -19.56 11.60
CA ILE A 39 18.40 -19.81 11.79
C ILE A 39 17.53 -18.91 10.90
N PRO A 40 17.77 -17.57 10.78
CA PRO A 40 17.02 -16.72 9.87
C PRO A 40 17.05 -17.22 8.43
N THR A 41 18.19 -17.68 7.94
CA THR A 41 18.32 -18.20 6.57
C THR A 41 17.49 -19.47 6.37
N ILE A 42 17.52 -20.39 7.32
CA ILE A 42 16.73 -21.64 7.26
C ILE A 42 15.22 -21.31 7.22
N ILE A 43 14.74 -20.43 8.11
CA ILE A 43 13.33 -20.02 8.14
C ILE A 43 12.92 -19.38 6.82
N ARG A 44 13.74 -18.51 6.26
CA ARG A 44 13.51 -17.85 4.96
C ARG A 44 13.41 -18.84 3.82
N LEU A 45 14.31 -19.81 3.77
CA LEU A 45 14.33 -20.86 2.75
C LEU A 45 13.07 -21.73 2.81
N ILE A 46 12.69 -22.20 4.00
CA ILE A 46 11.49 -23.02 4.21
C ILE A 46 10.23 -22.25 3.80
N PHE A 47 10.12 -21.01 4.26
CA PHE A 47 8.94 -20.19 3.98
C PHE A 47 8.81 -19.88 2.48
N PHE A 48 9.94 -19.58 1.83
CA PHE A 48 9.98 -19.34 0.39
C PHE A 48 9.63 -20.61 -0.40
N ALA A 49 10.14 -21.77 0.00
CA ALA A 49 9.81 -23.06 -0.63
C ALA A 49 8.29 -23.32 -0.57
N ILE A 50 7.64 -23.06 0.56
CA ILE A 50 6.18 -23.16 0.71
C ILE A 50 5.47 -22.23 -0.28
N LEU A 51 5.86 -20.95 -0.31
CA LEU A 51 5.27 -19.95 -1.24
C LEU A 51 5.45 -20.36 -2.70
N PHE A 52 6.64 -20.86 -3.05
CA PHE A 52 6.96 -21.28 -4.40
C PHE A 52 6.15 -22.50 -4.84
N LEU A 53 6.00 -23.51 -3.99
CA LEU A 53 5.15 -24.66 -4.24
C LEU A 53 3.68 -24.22 -4.47
N LEU A 54 3.15 -23.35 -3.61
CA LEU A 54 1.80 -22.82 -3.76
C LEU A 54 1.63 -22.04 -5.07
N PHE A 55 2.65 -21.32 -5.51
CA PHE A 55 2.66 -20.61 -6.80
C PHE A 55 2.60 -21.57 -7.99
N ILE A 56 3.40 -22.65 -7.98
CA ILE A 56 3.39 -23.68 -9.03
C ILE A 56 2.01 -24.34 -9.13
N PHE A 57 1.40 -24.69 -8.00
CA PHE A 57 0.07 -25.31 -7.99
C PHE A 57 -1.03 -24.40 -8.53
N ASN A 58 -0.85 -23.09 -8.49
CA ASN A 58 -1.83 -22.12 -8.98
C ASN A 58 -1.74 -21.85 -10.49
N LYS A 59 -0.79 -22.47 -11.19
CA LYS A 59 -0.60 -22.48 -12.68
C LYS A 59 -0.69 -21.14 -13.40
N LYS A 60 -0.39 -20.01 -12.74
CA LYS A 60 -0.41 -18.68 -13.36
C LYS A 60 0.98 -18.33 -13.94
N ARG A 61 1.04 -18.00 -15.23
CA ARG A 61 2.18 -17.38 -15.94
C ARG A 61 3.56 -18.00 -15.62
N LEU A 62 3.70 -19.33 -15.67
CA LEU A 62 4.92 -20.04 -15.29
C LEU A 62 6.09 -19.90 -16.29
N LYS A 63 5.88 -19.41 -17.51
CA LYS A 63 6.95 -19.35 -18.54
C LYS A 63 8.19 -18.58 -18.07
N LEU A 64 8.03 -17.35 -17.59
CA LEU A 64 9.15 -16.52 -17.12
C LEU A 64 9.89 -17.13 -15.91
N PRO A 65 9.21 -17.58 -14.84
CA PRO A 65 9.86 -18.29 -13.75
C PRO A 65 10.65 -19.53 -14.20
N ILE A 66 10.12 -20.32 -15.13
CA ILE A 66 10.83 -21.51 -15.64
C ILE A 66 12.09 -21.11 -16.42
N ILE A 67 12.00 -20.11 -17.32
CA ILE A 67 13.17 -19.63 -18.07
C ILE A 67 14.24 -19.11 -17.10
N TYR A 68 13.85 -18.28 -16.13
CA TYR A 68 14.79 -17.78 -15.12
C TYR A 68 15.45 -18.92 -14.33
N PHE A 69 14.68 -19.93 -13.92
CA PHE A 69 15.19 -21.08 -13.18
C PHE A 69 16.21 -21.89 -14.00
N VAL A 70 15.94 -22.11 -15.29
CA VAL A 70 16.87 -22.81 -16.19
C VAL A 70 18.17 -22.01 -16.34
N LEU A 71 18.08 -20.69 -16.58
CA LEU A 71 19.27 -19.83 -16.70
C LEU A 71 20.06 -19.78 -15.39
N PHE A 72 19.38 -19.66 -14.25
CA PHE A 72 19.98 -19.72 -12.92
C PHE A 72 20.73 -21.02 -12.70
N PHE A 73 20.12 -22.17 -13.04
CA PHE A 73 20.72 -23.47 -12.85
C PHE A 73 21.98 -23.67 -13.72
N ILE A 74 21.92 -23.29 -14.99
CA ILE A 74 23.06 -23.34 -15.91
C ILE A 74 24.20 -22.45 -15.40
N TYR A 75 23.87 -21.17 -15.05
CA TYR A 75 24.85 -20.26 -14.51
C TYR A 75 25.50 -20.80 -13.23
N SER A 76 24.68 -21.32 -12.29
CA SER A 76 25.20 -21.84 -11.02
C SER A 76 26.18 -22.97 -11.19
N ILE A 77 25.94 -23.90 -12.11
CA ILE A 77 26.89 -24.99 -12.40
C ILE A 77 28.23 -24.44 -12.95
N LEU A 78 28.15 -23.56 -13.95
CA LEU A 78 29.33 -22.94 -14.56
C LEU A 78 30.14 -22.13 -13.57
N HIS A 79 29.43 -21.32 -12.74
CA HIS A 79 30.02 -20.51 -11.69
C HIS A 79 30.73 -21.36 -10.62
N LEU A 80 30.07 -22.42 -10.12
CA LEU A 80 30.66 -23.32 -9.12
C LEU A 80 31.91 -24.03 -9.66
N ILE A 81 31.94 -24.47 -10.94
CA ILE A 81 33.10 -25.05 -11.57
C ILE A 81 34.23 -24.00 -11.66
N ASN A 82 33.94 -22.78 -12.08
CA ASN A 82 34.93 -21.71 -12.19
C ASN A 82 35.51 -21.33 -10.81
N ALA A 83 34.66 -21.11 -9.83
CA ALA A 83 35.08 -20.74 -8.48
C ALA A 83 35.92 -21.85 -7.80
N ASN A 84 35.59 -23.13 -8.03
CA ASN A 84 36.37 -24.26 -7.47
C ASN A 84 37.74 -24.40 -8.11
N ASN A 85 37.91 -23.95 -9.36
CA ASN A 85 39.19 -24.07 -10.09
C ASN A 85 40.12 -22.86 -9.85
N ASN A 86 39.71 -21.85 -9.09
CA ASN A 86 40.55 -20.71 -8.80
C ASN A 86 41.53 -20.99 -7.68
N TYR A 87 42.82 -20.77 -7.98
CA TYR A 87 43.99 -21.16 -7.15
C TYR A 87 44.23 -20.22 -5.95
N VAL A 88 43.56 -19.09 -5.88
CA VAL A 88 43.91 -18.09 -4.85
C VAL A 88 43.19 -18.40 -3.55
N ASN A 89 43.73 -19.32 -2.77
CA ASN A 89 43.40 -19.50 -1.36
C ASN A 89 43.95 -18.32 -0.51
N VAL A 90 43.73 -17.07 -0.94
CA VAL A 90 44.26 -15.91 -0.24
C VAL A 90 43.62 -15.74 1.12
N LEU A 91 42.39 -16.19 1.31
CA LEU A 91 41.57 -15.77 2.41
C LEU A 91 40.72 -16.86 3.09
N GLY A 92 40.80 -18.11 2.61
CA GLY A 92 40.08 -19.24 3.19
C GLY A 92 39.93 -20.43 2.26
N LYS A 93 39.46 -21.57 2.80
CA LYS A 93 39.18 -22.75 1.98
C LYS A 93 37.86 -22.50 1.22
N TYR A 94 37.87 -22.73 -0.10
CA TYR A 94 36.63 -22.73 -0.90
C TYR A 94 35.59 -23.68 -0.30
N SER A 95 34.38 -23.18 -0.12
CA SER A 95 33.24 -23.93 0.40
C SER A 95 32.11 -23.96 -0.61
N ILE A 96 31.91 -25.12 -1.27
CA ILE A 96 30.79 -25.31 -2.20
C ILE A 96 29.44 -25.03 -1.51
N SER A 97 29.27 -25.44 -0.26
CA SER A 97 28.03 -25.24 0.49
C SER A 97 27.72 -23.75 0.69
N SER A 98 28.71 -22.96 1.10
CA SER A 98 28.57 -21.51 1.27
C SER A 98 28.26 -20.82 -0.06
N GLU A 99 28.92 -21.22 -1.14
CA GLU A 99 28.68 -20.68 -2.49
C GLU A 99 27.26 -20.99 -2.98
N VAL A 100 26.80 -22.23 -2.83
CA VAL A 100 25.41 -22.62 -3.19
C VAL A 100 24.38 -21.84 -2.38
N ILE A 101 24.57 -21.69 -1.07
CA ILE A 101 23.67 -20.94 -0.22
C ILE A 101 23.61 -19.46 -0.67
N TYR A 102 24.77 -18.89 -1.00
CA TYR A 102 24.87 -17.53 -1.51
C TYR A 102 24.08 -17.33 -2.81
N LEU A 103 24.28 -18.19 -3.81
CA LEU A 103 23.54 -18.15 -5.06
C LEU A 103 22.02 -18.29 -4.86
N ILE A 104 21.60 -19.19 -3.96
CA ILE A 104 20.18 -19.36 -3.62
C ILE A 104 19.62 -18.08 -2.95
N ARG A 105 20.38 -17.46 -2.05
CA ARG A 105 19.97 -16.19 -1.40
C ARG A 105 19.73 -15.07 -2.40
N LEU A 106 20.52 -14.99 -3.47
CA LEU A 106 20.34 -13.99 -4.54
C LEU A 106 19.19 -14.35 -5.50
N ALA A 107 18.97 -15.64 -5.78
CA ALA A 107 17.91 -16.10 -6.67
C ALA A 107 16.50 -15.90 -6.10
N ILE A 108 16.32 -16.08 -4.79
CA ILE A 108 15.02 -15.97 -4.13
C ILE A 108 14.37 -14.60 -4.35
N PRO A 109 15.02 -13.45 -4.15
CA PRO A 109 14.46 -12.15 -4.45
C PRO A 109 14.02 -11.99 -5.91
N MET A 110 14.80 -12.49 -6.86
CA MET A 110 14.44 -12.46 -8.29
C MET A 110 13.17 -13.26 -8.58
N MET A 111 13.08 -14.46 -8.03
CA MET A 111 11.87 -15.28 -8.14
C MET A 111 10.68 -14.60 -7.43
N PHE A 112 10.94 -13.87 -6.36
CA PHE A 112 9.90 -13.13 -5.63
C PHE A 112 9.36 -11.93 -6.42
N ILE A 113 10.17 -11.29 -7.28
CA ILE A 113 9.68 -10.29 -8.26
C ILE A 113 8.64 -10.95 -9.18
N LEU A 114 8.97 -12.10 -9.76
CA LEU A 114 8.08 -12.84 -10.67
C LEU A 114 6.82 -13.34 -9.97
N PHE A 115 6.95 -13.76 -8.72
CA PHE A 115 5.82 -14.12 -7.85
C PHE A 115 4.91 -12.91 -7.59
N SER A 116 5.47 -11.81 -7.10
CA SER A 116 4.73 -10.58 -6.79
C SER A 116 4.04 -10.00 -8.04
N TYR A 117 4.67 -10.08 -9.21
CA TYR A 117 4.11 -9.68 -10.50
C TYR A 117 2.83 -10.44 -10.88
N ASN A 118 2.64 -11.66 -10.39
CA ASN A 118 1.45 -12.47 -10.72
C ASN A 118 0.21 -12.17 -9.87
N TYR A 119 0.37 -11.47 -8.74
CA TYR A 119 -0.72 -11.19 -7.81
C TYR A 119 -0.82 -9.68 -7.55
N LYS A 120 -1.91 -9.07 -8.06
CA LYS A 120 -2.22 -7.68 -7.72
C LYS A 120 -2.56 -7.57 -6.25
N VAL A 121 -1.88 -6.67 -5.57
CA VAL A 121 -2.20 -6.31 -4.20
C VAL A 121 -2.65 -4.86 -4.15
N GLU A 122 -3.80 -4.60 -3.53
CA GLU A 122 -4.29 -3.24 -3.33
C GLU A 122 -3.30 -2.43 -2.48
N PHE A 123 -2.99 -1.21 -2.90
CA PHE A 123 -2.08 -0.32 -2.17
C PHE A 123 -2.46 -0.14 -0.70
N ASN A 124 -3.75 -0.10 -0.37
CA ASN A 124 -4.20 0.02 1.02
C ASN A 124 -3.75 -1.16 1.89
N LYS A 125 -3.71 -2.38 1.35
CA LYS A 125 -3.21 -3.58 2.05
C LYS A 125 -1.69 -3.52 2.22
N ILE A 126 -0.97 -3.11 1.16
CA ILE A 126 0.48 -2.89 1.19
C ILE A 126 0.83 -1.85 2.25
N SER A 127 0.17 -0.69 2.22
CA SER A 127 0.47 0.38 3.19
C SER A 127 0.20 -0.03 4.64
N LYS A 128 -0.86 -0.82 4.91
CA LYS A 128 -1.11 -1.35 6.26
C LYS A 128 0.04 -2.25 6.75
N LEU A 129 0.53 -3.14 5.89
CA LEU A 129 1.69 -3.97 6.19
C LEU A 129 2.90 -3.11 6.53
N PHE A 130 3.22 -2.12 5.69
CA PHE A 130 4.37 -1.24 5.88
C PHE A 130 4.26 -0.37 7.14
N PHE A 131 3.05 0.07 7.52
CA PHE A 131 2.85 0.74 8.82
C PHE A 131 3.13 -0.18 10.01
N ILE A 132 2.77 -1.46 9.92
CA ILE A 132 3.07 -2.44 10.98
C ILE A 132 4.58 -2.69 11.06
N VAL A 133 5.23 -2.91 9.92
CA VAL A 133 6.69 -3.10 9.84
C VAL A 133 7.43 -1.87 10.38
N ALA A 134 7.01 -0.66 9.98
CA ALA A 134 7.58 0.58 10.49
C ALA A 134 7.43 0.71 12.01
N LEU A 135 6.28 0.35 12.55
CA LEU A 135 6.04 0.39 14.00
C LEU A 135 6.93 -0.61 14.74
N ILE A 136 7.09 -1.84 14.22
CA ILE A 136 7.98 -2.86 14.81
C ILE A 136 9.41 -2.35 14.83
N ILE A 137 9.95 -1.91 13.70
CA ILE A 137 11.32 -1.40 13.59
C ILE A 137 11.55 -0.21 14.52
N SER A 138 10.66 0.79 14.47
CA SER A 138 10.78 1.98 15.30
C SER A 138 10.70 1.68 16.78
N SER A 139 9.80 0.79 17.19
CA SER A 139 9.65 0.41 18.59
C SER A 139 10.88 -0.31 19.11
N ILE A 140 11.44 -1.25 18.34
CA ILE A 140 12.68 -1.96 18.72
C ILE A 140 13.81 -0.94 18.88
N ILE A 141 14.05 -0.07 17.90
CA ILE A 141 15.15 0.91 17.94
C ILE A 141 14.97 1.87 19.12
N THR A 142 13.79 2.51 19.24
CA THR A 142 13.55 3.57 20.22
C THR A 142 13.53 3.03 21.65
N VAL A 143 12.83 1.91 21.89
CA VAL A 143 12.71 1.33 23.24
C VAL A 143 14.06 0.80 23.73
N THR A 144 14.79 0.07 22.90
CA THR A 144 16.09 -0.47 23.30
C THR A 144 17.15 0.62 23.48
N ASN A 145 17.08 1.71 22.69
CA ASN A 145 17.92 2.88 22.88
C ASN A 145 17.64 3.57 24.23
N LEU A 146 16.35 3.80 24.56
CA LEU A 146 15.96 4.39 25.87
C LEU A 146 16.36 3.53 27.06
N LEU A 147 16.31 2.20 26.90
CA LEU A 147 16.70 1.26 27.96
C LEU A 147 18.23 1.03 28.06
N GLY A 148 19.02 1.61 27.17
CA GLY A 148 20.48 1.42 27.15
C GLY A 148 20.96 0.04 26.70
N ILE A 149 20.08 -0.80 26.14
CA ILE A 149 20.37 -2.18 25.69
C ILE A 149 20.57 -2.30 24.17
N SER A 150 20.68 -1.19 23.48
CA SER A 150 20.84 -1.09 22.03
C SER A 150 22.28 -1.38 21.60
N TYR A 151 22.46 -2.00 20.44
CA TYR A 151 23.78 -2.11 19.81
C TYR A 151 24.15 -0.80 19.12
N PRO A 152 25.39 -0.31 19.23
CA PRO A 152 25.88 0.81 18.45
C PRO A 152 25.84 0.49 16.94
N SER A 153 25.58 1.50 16.10
CA SER A 153 25.45 1.29 14.65
C SER A 153 26.72 0.80 13.99
N TYR A 154 27.87 1.22 14.52
CA TYR A 154 29.20 0.93 13.94
C TYR A 154 30.04 -0.04 14.81
N SER A 155 29.44 -0.71 15.80
CA SER A 155 30.12 -1.68 16.66
C SER A 155 29.28 -2.94 16.81
N GLN A 156 29.93 -4.04 17.13
CA GLN A 156 29.31 -5.32 17.48
C GLN A 156 29.14 -5.51 18.99
N THR A 157 29.71 -4.62 19.80
CA THR A 157 29.57 -4.67 21.26
C THR A 157 28.25 -4.05 21.71
N GLN A 158 27.67 -4.59 22.77
CA GLN A 158 26.45 -4.08 23.38
C GLN A 158 26.79 -3.00 24.42
N SER A 159 27.12 -1.80 23.97
CA SER A 159 27.33 -0.66 24.86
C SER A 159 27.06 0.64 24.11
N ILE A 160 26.18 1.46 24.66
CA ILE A 160 25.94 2.83 24.19
C ILE A 160 26.30 3.80 25.30
N ASN A 161 26.91 4.93 24.95
CA ASN A 161 27.33 5.95 25.91
C ASN A 161 26.26 7.00 26.23
N GLY A 162 25.07 6.85 25.63
CA GLY A 162 23.93 7.72 25.86
C GLY A 162 22.75 7.36 24.94
N ASN A 163 21.54 7.67 25.38
CA ASN A 163 20.32 7.47 24.61
C ASN A 163 19.95 8.75 23.83
N PHE A 164 18.90 8.69 23.00
CA PHE A 164 18.55 9.84 22.15
C PHE A 164 18.04 11.07 22.96
N LEU A 165 17.59 10.93 24.19
CA LEU A 165 17.27 12.06 25.05
C LEU A 165 18.54 12.75 25.54
N ASP A 166 19.62 11.99 25.77
CA ASP A 166 20.89 12.55 26.19
C ASP A 166 21.46 13.46 25.10
N TRP A 167 21.51 13.04 23.83
CA TRP A 167 21.99 13.92 22.76
C TRP A 167 21.01 15.01 22.36
N MET A 168 19.73 14.91 22.71
CA MET A 168 18.74 15.98 22.50
C MET A 168 18.85 17.09 23.54
N PHE A 169 19.10 16.76 24.81
CA PHE A 169 18.99 17.69 25.93
C PHE A 169 20.30 17.97 26.65
N LEU A 170 21.30 17.11 26.55
CA LEU A 170 22.59 17.24 27.20
C LEU A 170 23.64 17.63 26.16
N SER A 171 23.91 18.91 26.03
CA SER A 171 24.66 19.52 24.92
C SER A 171 26.18 19.21 24.85
N LYS A 172 26.73 18.28 25.64
CA LYS A 172 28.13 17.83 25.59
C LYS A 172 28.26 16.40 26.04
N ILE A 173 28.19 15.48 25.09
CA ILE A 173 28.69 14.13 25.29
C ILE A 173 30.10 14.09 24.67
N ASP A 174 31.14 14.07 25.47
CA ASP A 174 32.55 13.99 25.03
C ASP A 174 32.93 12.65 24.36
N ASN A 175 31.95 11.78 24.13
CA ASN A 175 32.13 10.43 23.62
C ASN A 175 31.69 10.36 22.16
N GLY A 176 32.63 10.00 21.30
CA GLY A 176 32.51 10.08 19.85
C GLY A 176 31.24 9.48 19.24
N TYR A 177 30.89 10.04 18.11
CA TYR A 177 29.79 9.71 17.20
C TYR A 177 29.41 8.20 17.13
N TYR A 178 30.40 7.32 17.09
CA TYR A 178 30.20 5.88 16.95
C TYR A 178 29.39 5.22 18.06
N ASN A 179 29.40 5.81 19.27
CA ASN A 179 28.73 5.25 20.43
C ASN A 179 27.35 5.88 20.71
N LEU A 180 26.98 6.93 19.96
CA LEU A 180 25.68 7.59 20.07
C LEU A 180 24.66 7.06 19.07
N ALA A 181 25.12 6.67 17.87
CA ALA A 181 24.28 6.09 16.84
C ALA A 181 23.98 4.62 17.15
N THR A 182 22.71 4.22 17.16
CA THR A 182 22.33 2.86 17.56
C THR A 182 21.34 2.22 16.59
N LYS A 183 21.55 0.93 16.33
CA LYS A 183 20.72 0.10 15.45
C LYS A 183 19.67 -0.74 16.19
N GLY A 184 19.40 -0.45 17.47
CA GLY A 184 18.52 -1.28 18.28
C GLY A 184 19.14 -2.67 18.52
N LEU A 185 18.35 -3.71 18.37
CA LEU A 185 18.80 -5.10 18.45
C LEU A 185 19.14 -5.70 17.07
N PHE A 186 19.13 -4.90 16.02
CA PHE A 186 19.42 -5.39 14.66
C PHE A 186 20.91 -5.67 14.45
N GLY A 187 21.23 -6.65 13.58
CA GLY A 187 22.60 -7.05 13.29
C GLY A 187 23.39 -5.97 12.55
N TYR A 188 22.79 -5.29 11.59
CA TYR A 188 23.49 -4.40 10.66
C TYR A 188 22.76 -3.06 10.46
N ALA A 189 23.49 -1.94 10.54
CA ALA A 189 22.91 -0.58 10.45
C ALA A 189 22.63 -0.13 9.01
N ASN A 190 23.52 -0.41 8.05
CA ASN A 190 23.37 0.03 6.66
C ASN A 190 22.18 -0.63 5.96
N PRO A 191 22.01 -1.97 6.00
CA PRO A 191 20.82 -2.61 5.46
C PRO A 191 19.53 -2.17 6.14
N LEU A 192 19.52 -2.00 7.45
CA LEU A 192 18.39 -1.46 8.20
C LEU A 192 18.01 -0.07 7.68
N SER A 193 19.00 0.80 7.45
CA SER A 193 18.81 2.13 6.87
C SER A 193 18.21 2.05 5.45
N GLY A 194 18.67 1.12 4.62
CA GLY A 194 18.10 0.85 3.30
C GLY A 194 16.63 0.43 3.37
N LEU A 195 16.29 -0.49 4.28
CA LEU A 195 14.91 -0.91 4.51
C LEU A 195 14.03 0.26 4.97
N MET A 196 14.52 1.10 5.86
CA MET A 196 13.79 2.27 6.33
C MET A 196 13.57 3.30 5.21
N CYS A 197 14.56 3.52 4.33
CA CYS A 197 14.43 4.36 3.14
C CYS A 197 13.42 3.81 2.12
N LEU A 198 13.29 2.49 2.02
CA LEU A 198 12.25 1.83 1.20
C LEU A 198 10.84 2.07 1.75
N ILE A 199 10.68 1.96 3.06
CA ILE A 199 9.38 2.04 3.74
C ILE A 199 8.82 3.47 3.71
N LEU A 200 9.65 4.48 3.94
CA LEU A 200 9.22 5.87 4.16
C LEU A 200 8.37 6.46 3.02
N PRO A 201 8.71 6.36 1.72
CA PRO A 201 7.88 6.91 0.64
C PRO A 201 6.45 6.32 0.62
N ILE A 202 6.31 5.02 0.95
CA ILE A 202 5.02 4.31 0.98
C ILE A 202 4.15 4.81 2.14
N LEU A 203 4.76 5.05 3.32
CA LEU A 203 4.07 5.63 4.47
C LEU A 203 3.57 7.04 4.15
N LEU A 204 4.43 7.89 3.57
CA LEU A 204 4.10 9.27 3.20
C LEU A 204 2.98 9.32 2.15
N TYR A 205 3.05 8.51 1.12
CA TYR A 205 1.96 8.44 0.14
C TYR A 205 0.63 8.02 0.78
N SER A 206 0.65 7.00 1.64
CA SER A 206 -0.56 6.59 2.37
C SER A 206 -1.10 7.69 3.29
N PHE A 207 -0.20 8.50 3.86
CA PHE A 207 -0.56 9.67 4.68
C PHE A 207 -1.16 10.78 3.83
N TYR A 208 -0.60 11.08 2.67
CA TYR A 208 -1.13 12.07 1.72
C TYR A 208 -2.53 11.69 1.22
N LYS A 209 -2.77 10.39 0.97
CA LYS A 209 -4.09 9.90 0.54
C LYS A 209 -5.16 10.08 1.62
N LYS A 210 -4.86 9.82 2.88
CA LYS A 210 -5.77 9.97 4.02
C LYS A 210 -4.97 10.22 5.31
N SER A 211 -4.80 11.49 5.67
CA SER A 211 -4.11 11.89 6.90
C SER A 211 -4.97 11.64 8.15
N ASN A 212 -4.36 11.09 9.18
CA ASN A 212 -4.92 10.99 10.53
C ASN A 212 -3.80 11.00 11.58
N LEU A 213 -4.16 11.27 12.84
CA LEU A 213 -3.21 11.37 13.93
C LEU A 213 -2.39 10.09 14.14
N LYS A 214 -3.01 8.90 14.02
CA LYS A 214 -2.32 7.62 14.19
C LYS A 214 -1.18 7.46 13.17
N LYS A 215 -1.43 7.73 11.89
CA LYS A 215 -0.41 7.68 10.85
C LYS A 215 0.69 8.72 11.09
N PHE A 216 0.31 9.94 11.49
CA PHE A 216 1.24 11.00 11.82
C PHE A 216 2.23 10.55 12.91
N LEU A 217 1.73 10.02 14.02
CA LEU A 217 2.55 9.56 15.14
C LEU A 217 3.49 8.41 14.77
N ILE A 218 3.01 7.43 13.97
CA ILE A 218 3.84 6.32 13.50
C ILE A 218 4.96 6.83 12.57
N ILE A 219 4.64 7.73 11.63
CA ILE A 219 5.65 8.31 10.74
C ILE A 219 6.66 9.12 11.54
N TYR A 220 6.21 9.93 12.49
CA TYR A 220 7.09 10.73 13.33
C TYR A 220 8.05 9.87 14.15
N LEU A 221 7.55 8.81 14.80
CA LEU A 221 8.38 7.84 15.52
C LEU A 221 9.39 7.15 14.58
N PHE A 222 8.95 6.82 13.35
CA PHE A 222 9.80 6.19 12.35
C PHE A 222 10.93 7.12 11.89
N LEU A 223 10.65 8.41 11.67
CA LEU A 223 11.64 9.41 11.31
C LEU A 223 12.67 9.63 12.43
N ILE A 224 12.22 9.70 13.68
CA ILE A 224 13.13 9.75 14.85
C ILE A 224 14.02 8.51 14.88
N SER A 225 13.46 7.32 14.69
CA SER A 225 14.25 6.08 14.71
C SER A 225 15.29 6.03 13.56
N MET A 226 15.03 6.64 12.40
CA MET A 226 16.02 6.80 11.33
C MET A 226 17.20 7.69 11.76
N LEU A 227 16.93 8.75 12.54
CA LEU A 227 17.98 9.62 13.09
C LEU A 227 18.76 8.93 14.20
N ILE A 228 18.10 8.10 15.03
CA ILE A 228 18.74 7.29 16.09
C ILE A 228 19.74 6.28 15.48
N VAL A 229 19.39 5.64 14.36
CA VAL A 229 20.31 4.73 13.64
C VAL A 229 21.57 5.47 13.20
N GLY A 230 21.48 6.75 12.86
CA GLY A 230 22.58 7.67 12.72
C GLY A 230 23.57 7.35 11.59
N THR A 231 23.26 6.44 10.66
CA THR A 231 24.08 6.27 9.45
C THR A 231 23.88 7.49 8.54
N ARG A 232 24.87 7.78 7.67
CA ARG A 232 24.74 8.82 6.66
C ARG A 232 23.50 8.62 5.79
N ILE A 233 23.23 7.37 5.42
CA ILE A 233 22.06 6.99 4.60
C ILE A 233 20.77 7.31 5.35
N SER A 234 20.57 6.77 6.55
CA SER A 234 19.32 6.98 7.28
C SER A 234 19.07 8.45 7.62
N SER A 235 20.11 9.18 8.05
CA SER A 235 19.98 10.55 8.52
C SER A 235 19.69 11.54 7.38
N TYR A 236 20.47 11.55 6.31
CA TYR A 236 20.25 12.46 5.19
C TYR A 236 19.02 12.10 4.37
N MET A 237 18.79 10.80 4.13
CA MET A 237 17.62 10.36 3.37
C MET A 237 16.30 10.62 4.11
N THR A 238 16.30 10.73 5.42
CA THR A 238 15.12 11.17 6.20
C THR A 238 14.59 12.52 5.69
N ILE A 239 15.45 13.51 5.55
CA ILE A 239 15.07 14.85 5.05
C ILE A 239 14.80 14.84 3.55
N ILE A 240 15.70 14.21 2.78
CA ILE A 240 15.60 14.17 1.31
C ILE A 240 14.28 13.55 0.88
N ILE A 241 13.90 12.40 1.44
CA ILE A 241 12.65 11.72 1.09
C ILE A 241 11.43 12.55 1.48
N LEU A 242 11.42 13.18 2.65
CA LEU A 242 10.34 14.08 3.07
C LEU A 242 10.13 15.24 2.09
N VAL A 243 11.23 15.91 1.71
CA VAL A 243 11.18 17.07 0.79
C VAL A 243 10.79 16.63 -0.62
N VAL A 244 11.41 15.57 -1.15
CA VAL A 244 11.12 15.06 -2.50
C VAL A 244 9.66 14.57 -2.60
N MET A 245 9.16 13.84 -1.62
CA MET A 245 7.76 13.38 -1.60
C MET A 245 6.78 14.56 -1.49
N LEU A 246 7.13 15.60 -0.74
CA LEU A 246 6.33 16.82 -0.66
C LEU A 246 6.29 17.56 -1.99
N ILE A 247 7.44 17.72 -2.65
CA ILE A 247 7.53 18.34 -3.99
C ILE A 247 6.69 17.55 -5.01
N ILE A 248 6.86 16.23 -5.06
CA ILE A 248 6.06 15.36 -5.94
C ILE A 248 4.57 15.53 -5.66
N TYR A 249 4.17 15.56 -4.40
CA TYR A 249 2.79 15.80 -4.00
C TYR A 249 2.26 17.15 -4.52
N LEU A 250 3.02 18.23 -4.33
CA LEU A 250 2.64 19.58 -4.78
C LEU A 250 2.58 19.67 -6.31
N VAL A 251 3.58 19.14 -7.01
CA VAL A 251 3.65 19.13 -8.49
C VAL A 251 2.48 18.34 -9.08
N LEU A 252 2.23 17.13 -8.59
CA LEU A 252 1.14 16.31 -9.12
C LEU A 252 -0.24 16.88 -8.77
N SER A 253 -0.41 17.53 -7.63
CA SER A 253 -1.67 18.17 -7.26
C SER A 253 -1.94 19.44 -8.07
N SER A 254 -0.92 20.24 -8.40
CA SER A 254 -1.03 21.50 -9.15
C SER A 254 -1.15 21.28 -10.66
N LEU A 255 -0.22 20.53 -11.26
CA LEU A 255 -0.14 20.36 -12.72
C LEU A 255 -1.16 19.36 -13.26
N PHE A 256 -1.42 18.29 -12.54
CA PHE A 256 -2.29 17.21 -12.99
C PHE A 256 -3.66 17.20 -12.30
N LYS A 257 -3.98 18.21 -11.48
CA LYS A 257 -5.26 18.35 -10.74
C LYS A 257 -5.64 17.09 -9.96
N PHE A 258 -4.67 16.32 -9.50
CA PHE A 258 -4.93 15.21 -8.60
C PHE A 258 -5.52 15.76 -7.30
N LYS A 259 -6.76 15.42 -6.97
CA LYS A 259 -7.35 15.70 -5.65
C LYS A 259 -6.69 14.82 -4.58
N ILE A 260 -5.48 15.19 -4.18
CA ILE A 260 -4.70 14.48 -3.18
C ILE A 260 -4.70 15.34 -1.90
N GLY A 261 -5.45 14.89 -0.89
CA GLY A 261 -5.47 15.56 0.42
C GLY A 261 -6.14 16.93 0.43
N ASN A 262 -6.15 17.52 1.59
CA ASN A 262 -6.65 18.88 1.84
C ASN A 262 -5.53 19.71 2.51
N THR A 263 -5.77 20.98 2.75
CA THR A 263 -4.87 21.89 3.47
C THR A 263 -4.33 21.29 4.77
N LYS A 264 -5.16 20.52 5.51
CA LYS A 264 -4.76 19.78 6.71
C LYS A 264 -3.58 18.81 6.47
N THR A 265 -3.56 18.12 5.34
CA THR A 265 -2.46 17.18 5.01
C THR A 265 -1.15 17.93 4.77
N LEU A 266 -1.20 19.06 4.08
CA LEU A 266 -0.05 19.92 3.87
C LEU A 266 0.48 20.49 5.18
N THR A 267 -0.42 21.05 6.04
CA THR A 267 -0.06 21.57 7.35
C THR A 267 0.61 20.51 8.23
N LEU A 268 0.07 19.29 8.26
CA LEU A 268 0.65 18.18 9.02
C LEU A 268 2.03 17.75 8.49
N ASN A 269 2.28 17.83 7.18
CA ASN A 269 3.61 17.56 6.61
C ASN A 269 4.64 18.62 7.00
N ILE A 270 4.25 19.89 6.93
CA ILE A 270 5.10 20.99 7.39
C ILE A 270 5.41 20.83 8.88
N LEU A 271 4.40 20.45 9.66
CA LEU A 271 4.58 20.16 11.09
C LEU A 271 5.54 19.01 11.35
N LEU A 272 5.49 17.92 10.55
CA LEU A 272 6.47 16.81 10.64
C LEU A 272 7.90 17.32 10.45
N ILE A 273 8.13 18.16 9.43
CA ILE A 273 9.45 18.73 9.14
C ILE A 273 9.91 19.62 10.30
N ILE A 274 9.04 20.54 10.77
CA ILE A 274 9.37 21.46 11.87
C ILE A 274 9.72 20.70 13.14
N LEU A 275 8.93 19.69 13.51
CA LEU A 275 9.14 18.88 14.71
C LEU A 275 10.41 18.00 14.61
N LEU A 276 10.88 17.72 13.38
CA LEU A 276 12.08 16.91 13.15
C LEU A 276 13.39 17.73 13.23
N ILE A 277 13.34 19.03 12.97
CA ILE A 277 14.52 19.92 12.93
C ILE A 277 15.36 19.80 14.20
N PRO A 278 14.83 19.92 15.44
CA PRO A 278 15.62 19.82 16.64
C PRO A 278 16.34 18.46 16.77
N PHE A 279 15.67 17.38 16.37
CA PHE A 279 16.27 16.04 16.38
C PHE A 279 17.38 15.91 15.32
N PHE A 280 17.19 16.47 14.13
CA PHE A 280 18.19 16.42 13.08
C PHE A 280 19.46 17.20 13.41
N ILE A 281 19.33 18.42 13.96
CA ILE A 281 20.47 19.27 14.32
C ILE A 281 21.34 18.60 15.39
N ASN A 282 20.71 17.88 16.32
CA ASN A 282 21.41 17.19 17.41
C ASN A 282 21.67 15.70 17.11
N ALA A 283 21.36 15.23 15.89
CA ALA A 283 21.56 13.83 15.53
C ALA A 283 23.04 13.45 15.51
N PRO A 284 23.39 12.19 15.81
CA PRO A 284 24.78 11.73 15.83
C PRO A 284 25.58 12.03 14.56
N ILE A 285 24.92 12.07 13.40
CA ILE A 285 25.54 12.34 12.11
C ILE A 285 26.17 13.74 12.02
N MET A 286 25.60 14.73 12.70
CA MET A 286 26.09 16.11 12.66
C MET A 286 27.47 16.26 13.32
N PHE A 287 27.85 15.34 14.20
CA PHE A 287 29.14 15.31 14.88
C PHE A 287 30.19 14.44 14.16
N SER A 288 29.84 13.84 13.01
CA SER A 288 30.74 12.91 12.31
C SER A 288 31.78 13.56 11.43
N SER A 289 31.57 14.83 11.00
CA SER A 289 32.46 15.52 10.07
C SER A 289 33.77 16.00 10.71
N ASP A 290 33.67 16.59 11.89
CA ASP A 290 34.81 17.25 12.53
C ASP A 290 35.91 16.27 12.98
N ARG A 291 35.49 15.06 13.38
CA ARG A 291 36.43 14.02 13.79
C ARG A 291 37.17 13.38 12.61
N LYS A 292 36.47 13.14 11.50
CA LYS A 292 37.10 12.52 10.30
C LYS A 292 38.16 13.41 9.67
N THR A 293 37.98 14.73 9.68
CA THR A 293 38.95 15.65 9.15
C THR A 293 40.25 15.62 9.99
N SER A 294 40.15 15.67 11.31
CA SER A 294 41.30 15.63 12.20
C SER A 294 42.04 14.29 12.20
N GLU A 295 41.32 13.16 12.14
CA GLU A 295 41.93 11.82 12.05
C GLU A 295 42.62 11.61 10.68
N SER A 296 42.03 12.06 9.57
CA SER A 296 42.63 11.92 8.24
C SER A 296 43.87 12.79 8.08
N GLU A 297 43.88 14.00 8.62
CA GLU A 297 45.05 14.87 8.60
C GLU A 297 46.22 14.33 9.44
N ALA A 298 45.92 13.76 10.61
CA ALA A 298 46.92 13.12 11.48
C ALA A 298 47.52 11.85 10.83
N ASN A 299 46.67 11.02 10.22
CA ASN A 299 47.12 9.83 9.52
C ASN A 299 48.02 10.20 8.32
N TYR A 300 47.60 11.15 7.47
CA TYR A 300 48.35 11.59 6.33
C TYR A 300 49.76 12.12 6.70
N ALA A 301 49.87 12.89 7.79
CA ALA A 301 51.15 13.34 8.32
C ALA A 301 52.08 12.19 8.74
N THR A 302 51.49 11.10 9.24
CA THR A 302 52.21 9.88 9.65
C THR A 302 52.56 9.01 8.44
N GLU A 303 51.65 8.84 7.50
CA GLU A 303 51.89 8.15 6.22
C GLU A 303 53.07 8.75 5.47
N ASN A 304 53.14 10.10 5.42
CA ASN A 304 54.24 10.80 4.76
C ASN A 304 55.63 10.46 5.34
N LYS A 305 55.70 10.31 6.67
CA LYS A 305 56.96 9.91 7.34
C LYS A 305 57.32 8.45 7.05
N LEU A 306 56.34 7.60 6.92
CA LEU A 306 56.52 6.15 6.69
C LEU A 306 56.81 5.84 5.23
N LEU A 307 56.47 6.71 4.28
CA LEU A 307 56.60 6.47 2.84
C LEU A 307 58.06 6.17 2.41
N THR A 308 59.04 6.82 3.02
CA THR A 308 60.48 6.55 2.72
C THR A 308 60.82 5.13 3.14
N VAL A 309 60.29 4.65 4.26
CA VAL A 309 60.52 3.32 4.77
C VAL A 309 59.82 2.28 3.84
N VAL A 310 58.57 2.56 3.45
CA VAL A 310 57.81 1.73 2.51
C VAL A 310 58.55 1.54 1.20
N ASN A 311 59.08 2.64 0.61
CA ASN A 311 59.84 2.55 -0.64
C ASN A 311 61.13 1.77 -0.49
N ASN A 312 61.85 1.92 0.64
CA ASN A 312 63.04 1.15 0.91
C ASN A 312 62.76 -0.37 1.06
N TYR A 313 61.66 -0.71 1.74
CA TYR A 313 61.24 -2.10 1.89
C TYR A 313 60.79 -2.71 0.57
N ARG A 314 60.09 -1.95 -0.28
CA ARG A 314 59.70 -2.39 -1.60
C ARG A 314 60.91 -2.75 -2.47
N GLU A 315 61.91 -1.86 -2.51
CA GLU A 315 63.18 -2.12 -3.26
C GLU A 315 63.94 -3.34 -2.72
N LYS A 316 63.94 -3.57 -1.42
CA LYS A 316 64.51 -4.75 -0.83
C LYS A 316 63.77 -6.01 -1.24
N ILE A 317 62.45 -6.03 -1.21
CA ILE A 317 61.60 -7.17 -1.59
C ILE A 317 61.87 -7.55 -3.06
N GLU A 318 61.95 -6.56 -3.95
CA GLU A 318 62.24 -6.76 -5.38
C GLU A 318 63.62 -7.39 -5.63
N LYS A 319 64.58 -7.15 -4.74
CA LYS A 319 65.94 -7.71 -4.82
C LYS A 319 66.09 -9.08 -4.15
N GLY A 320 65.04 -9.52 -3.45
CA GLY A 320 65.04 -10.72 -2.62
C GLY A 320 65.42 -10.43 -1.18
N VAL A 321 64.60 -10.90 -0.24
CA VAL A 321 64.78 -10.64 1.20
C VAL A 321 65.21 -11.90 1.92
N SER A 322 66.05 -11.70 2.97
CA SER A 322 66.41 -12.75 3.90
C SER A 322 65.27 -13.00 4.90
N LYS A 323 65.23 -14.12 5.62
CA LYS A 323 64.24 -14.42 6.63
C LYS A 323 64.16 -13.36 7.75
N GLU A 324 65.31 -12.80 8.14
CA GLU A 324 65.36 -11.72 9.14
C GLU A 324 64.74 -10.42 8.62
N GLU A 325 64.96 -10.05 7.39
CA GLU A 325 64.39 -8.90 6.73
C GLU A 325 62.87 -9.09 6.47
N GLU A 326 62.45 -10.30 6.17
CA GLU A 326 61.04 -10.65 6.04
C GLU A 326 60.25 -10.47 7.38
N GLU A 327 60.85 -10.90 8.50
CA GLU A 327 60.29 -10.70 9.85
C GLU A 327 60.24 -9.19 10.21
N GLU A 328 61.26 -8.42 9.85
CA GLU A 328 61.28 -6.96 10.06
C GLU A 328 60.18 -6.27 9.27
N ILE A 329 60.01 -6.58 8.00
CA ILE A 329 58.98 -6.01 7.13
C ILE A 329 57.56 -6.41 7.62
N ASN A 330 57.36 -7.66 7.99
CA ASN A 330 56.09 -8.13 8.56
C ASN A 330 55.73 -7.40 9.84
N LYS A 331 56.70 -7.17 10.72
CA LYS A 331 56.49 -6.37 11.93
C LYS A 331 56.09 -4.93 11.58
N PHE A 332 56.75 -4.30 10.62
CA PHE A 332 56.45 -2.96 10.16
C PHE A 332 55.00 -2.89 9.60
N ILE A 333 54.56 -3.85 8.79
CA ILE A 333 53.23 -3.93 8.26
C ILE A 333 52.20 -4.01 9.42
N LYS A 334 52.38 -4.91 10.38
CA LYS A 334 51.53 -5.13 11.52
C LYS A 334 51.37 -3.92 12.46
N GLU A 335 52.43 -3.15 12.59
CA GLU A 335 52.45 -1.97 13.46
C GLU A 335 51.84 -0.73 12.78
N ASN A 336 51.84 -0.66 11.43
CA ASN A 336 51.54 0.59 10.72
C ASN A 336 50.28 0.54 9.83
N TYR A 337 49.66 -0.59 9.56
CA TYR A 337 48.54 -0.70 8.59
C TYR A 337 47.37 0.27 8.88
N LYS A 338 47.09 0.59 10.13
CA LYS A 338 46.01 1.50 10.53
C LYS A 338 46.20 2.93 9.99
N TYR A 339 47.46 3.37 9.85
CA TYR A 339 47.73 4.69 9.27
C TYR A 339 47.35 4.77 7.80
N PHE A 340 47.34 3.65 7.08
CA PHE A 340 46.94 3.54 5.68
C PHE A 340 45.49 3.19 5.49
N SER A 341 44.61 3.63 6.41
CA SER A 341 43.15 3.50 6.35
C SER A 341 42.65 2.06 6.31
N ILE A 342 43.38 1.12 6.91
CA ILE A 342 42.97 -0.27 7.05
C ILE A 342 42.44 -0.48 8.47
N ASN A 343 41.25 -1.11 8.59
CA ASN A 343 40.65 -1.42 9.90
C ASN A 343 41.13 -2.75 10.46
N ASP A 344 40.83 -3.02 11.75
CA ASP A 344 41.22 -4.23 12.45
C ASP A 344 40.59 -5.52 11.86
N ASP A 345 39.47 -5.40 11.18
CA ASP A 345 38.82 -6.54 10.51
C ASP A 345 39.60 -7.00 9.28
N LEU A 346 40.43 -6.11 8.72
CA LEU A 346 41.28 -6.30 7.56
C LEU A 346 42.77 -6.34 7.93
N ALA A 347 43.06 -6.63 9.19
CA ALA A 347 44.42 -6.64 9.70
C ALA A 347 45.32 -7.64 8.96
N PRO A 348 46.63 -7.34 8.77
CA PRO A 348 47.56 -8.17 8.01
C PRO A 348 47.71 -9.63 8.50
N ASP A 349 47.46 -9.86 9.78
CA ASP A 349 47.51 -11.20 10.36
C ASP A 349 46.49 -12.19 9.78
N LYS A 350 45.46 -11.68 9.16
CA LYS A 350 44.39 -12.50 8.58
C LYS A 350 44.65 -12.94 7.14
N TYR A 351 45.67 -12.37 6.46
CA TYR A 351 45.88 -12.52 5.05
C TYR A 351 47.34 -12.83 4.70
N LEU A 352 47.66 -14.12 4.51
CA LEU A 352 48.97 -14.62 4.15
C LEU A 352 48.92 -15.30 2.76
N TYR A 353 49.69 -14.78 1.79
CA TYR A 353 49.87 -15.36 0.46
C TYR A 353 51.28 -15.09 -0.08
N GLU A 354 51.69 -15.74 -1.18
CA GLU A 354 53.06 -15.71 -1.68
C GLU A 354 53.64 -14.32 -1.93
N ASP A 355 52.79 -13.38 -2.40
CA ASP A 355 53.21 -12.00 -2.68
C ASP A 355 52.87 -11.00 -1.55
N TYR A 356 52.67 -11.50 -0.35
CA TYR A 356 52.19 -10.76 0.80
C TYR A 356 52.90 -9.46 1.10
N LEU A 357 54.25 -9.47 1.12
CA LEU A 357 55.02 -8.29 1.46
C LEU A 357 54.92 -7.20 0.38
N ILE A 358 55.02 -7.57 -0.89
CA ILE A 358 54.95 -6.61 -1.98
C ILE A 358 53.55 -6.04 -2.16
N PHE A 359 52.52 -6.84 -1.91
CA PHE A 359 51.12 -6.37 -1.90
C PHE A 359 50.94 -5.19 -0.95
N TRP A 360 51.40 -5.34 0.32
CA TRP A 360 51.25 -4.31 1.33
C TRP A 360 52.04 -3.06 1.02
N MET A 361 53.28 -3.21 0.54
CA MET A 361 54.10 -2.06 0.17
C MET A 361 53.51 -1.27 -1.00
N ASN A 362 52.99 -1.95 -2.01
CA ASN A 362 52.29 -1.32 -3.13
C ASN A 362 51.01 -0.62 -2.69
N TYR A 363 50.22 -1.25 -1.83
CA TYR A 363 49.02 -0.60 -1.31
C TYR A 363 49.36 0.63 -0.45
N PHE A 364 50.36 0.57 0.41
CA PHE A 364 50.74 1.69 1.25
C PHE A 364 51.21 2.90 0.42
N GLU A 365 51.94 2.69 -0.67
CA GLU A 365 52.29 3.74 -1.62
C GLU A 365 51.05 4.30 -2.33
N GLU A 366 50.14 3.46 -2.78
CA GLU A 366 48.92 3.86 -3.45
C GLU A 366 47.98 4.63 -2.50
N SER A 367 47.81 4.16 -1.26
CA SER A 367 47.03 4.82 -0.24
C SER A 367 47.48 6.24 0.01
N TYR A 368 48.80 6.44 0.16
CA TYR A 368 49.37 7.76 0.34
C TYR A 368 49.10 8.68 -0.85
N LYS A 369 49.35 8.19 -2.09
CA LYS A 369 49.16 8.97 -3.31
C LYS A 369 47.71 9.45 -3.53
N ASN A 370 46.76 8.60 -3.21
CA ASN A 370 45.36 8.78 -3.52
C ASN A 370 44.52 9.20 -2.31
N GLN A 371 45.11 9.31 -1.12
CA GLN A 371 44.40 9.54 0.15
C GLN A 371 43.21 8.53 0.35
N ASN A 372 43.55 7.26 0.15
CA ASN A 372 42.57 6.17 0.19
C ASN A 372 41.86 6.03 1.55
N ASN A 373 40.64 5.50 1.52
CA ASN A 373 39.92 5.11 2.71
C ASN A 373 39.75 3.58 2.77
N THR A 374 39.18 3.04 3.83
CA THR A 374 38.98 1.59 4.01
C THR A 374 38.30 0.92 2.82
N ARG A 375 37.33 1.56 2.17
CA ARG A 375 36.62 1.02 0.98
C ARG A 375 37.53 0.94 -0.25
N ASP A 376 38.53 1.79 -0.33
CA ASP A 376 39.47 1.78 -1.43
C ASP A 376 40.47 0.64 -1.23
N PHE A 377 40.82 0.30 0.02
CA PHE A 377 41.57 -0.93 0.33
C PHE A 377 40.80 -2.19 -0.04
N GLU A 378 39.53 -2.25 0.32
CA GLU A 378 38.66 -3.37 -0.07
C GLU A 378 38.66 -3.54 -1.60
N LEU A 379 38.49 -2.45 -2.35
CA LEU A 379 38.50 -2.49 -3.81
C LEU A 379 39.86 -2.93 -4.37
N TYR A 380 40.95 -2.42 -3.80
CA TYR A 380 42.32 -2.80 -4.17
C TYR A 380 42.53 -4.30 -3.99
N LEU A 381 42.06 -4.87 -2.87
CA LEU A 381 42.18 -6.29 -2.59
C LEU A 381 41.36 -7.15 -3.57
N TYR A 382 40.11 -6.78 -3.88
CA TYR A 382 39.30 -7.50 -4.87
C TYR A 382 39.90 -7.47 -6.27
N LYS A 383 40.47 -6.33 -6.67
CA LYS A 383 41.18 -6.19 -7.94
C LYS A 383 42.44 -7.03 -7.99
N HIS A 384 43.22 -7.03 -6.89
CA HIS A 384 44.42 -7.82 -6.78
C HIS A 384 44.12 -9.33 -6.91
N ILE A 385 43.10 -9.86 -6.22
CA ILE A 385 42.69 -11.24 -6.34
C ILE A 385 42.33 -11.59 -7.79
N TYR A 386 41.55 -10.74 -8.44
CA TYR A 386 41.13 -10.92 -9.83
C TYR A 386 42.33 -10.96 -10.81
N GLU A 387 43.28 -10.06 -10.65
CA GLU A 387 44.47 -9.98 -11.48
C GLU A 387 45.40 -11.17 -11.24
N HIS A 388 45.56 -11.60 -9.98
CA HIS A 388 46.40 -12.70 -9.60
C HIS A 388 45.85 -14.06 -10.09
N ASN A 389 44.53 -14.28 -10.09
CA ASN A 389 43.93 -15.47 -10.65
C ASN A 389 44.25 -15.65 -12.16
N ASN A 390 44.46 -14.55 -12.87
CA ASN A 390 44.70 -14.54 -14.31
C ASN A 390 43.76 -15.44 -15.13
N ASN A 391 42.53 -15.58 -14.67
CA ASN A 391 41.50 -16.40 -15.27
C ASN A 391 40.45 -15.54 -15.99
N LYS A 392 40.46 -15.59 -17.33
CA LYS A 392 39.50 -14.80 -18.15
C LYS A 392 38.05 -15.13 -17.89
N LEU A 393 37.71 -16.30 -17.35
CA LEU A 393 36.35 -16.69 -17.01
C LEU A 393 35.84 -15.95 -15.77
N ASP A 394 36.71 -15.42 -14.91
CA ASP A 394 36.32 -14.65 -13.72
C ASP A 394 35.54 -13.38 -14.08
N MET A 395 35.88 -12.76 -15.22
CA MET A 395 35.11 -11.60 -15.74
C MET A 395 33.66 -12.00 -16.08
N ILE A 396 33.46 -13.24 -16.55
CA ILE A 396 32.17 -13.71 -17.07
C ILE A 396 31.33 -14.37 -15.95
N LEU A 397 31.98 -15.22 -15.14
CA LEU A 397 31.35 -16.08 -14.16
C LEU A 397 31.61 -15.66 -12.71
N GLY A 398 32.60 -14.78 -12.46
CA GLY A 398 33.05 -14.41 -11.12
C GLY A 398 34.00 -15.44 -10.52
N TYR A 399 34.82 -14.99 -9.57
CA TYR A 399 35.76 -15.91 -8.87
C TYR A 399 35.17 -16.58 -7.61
N GLY A 400 33.92 -16.24 -7.24
CA GLY A 400 33.20 -16.87 -6.14
C GLY A 400 33.13 -16.03 -4.85
N TYR A 401 32.05 -16.19 -4.14
CA TYR A 401 31.77 -15.51 -2.85
C TYR A 401 32.61 -16.11 -1.71
N SER A 402 32.68 -17.46 -1.66
CA SER A 402 33.36 -18.18 -0.58
C SER A 402 34.88 -18.04 -0.60
N GLN A 403 35.45 -17.46 -1.66
CA GLN A 403 36.85 -17.06 -1.74
C GLN A 403 37.13 -15.81 -0.89
N ASN A 404 36.10 -15.09 -0.49
CA ASN A 404 36.21 -13.84 0.24
C ASN A 404 35.92 -14.12 1.72
N PHE A 405 36.97 -14.23 2.54
CA PHE A 405 36.96 -14.05 4.00
C PHE A 405 36.12 -15.03 4.86
N ASN A 406 36.80 -15.70 5.78
CA ASN A 406 36.16 -16.42 6.86
C ASN A 406 35.27 -15.59 7.76
N ASP A 407 35.36 -14.24 7.77
CA ASP A 407 34.64 -13.30 8.65
C ASP A 407 33.78 -12.26 7.90
N GLY A 408 33.51 -12.46 6.63
CA GLY A 408 32.47 -11.74 5.92
C GLY A 408 32.75 -10.25 5.64
N VAL A 409 33.96 -9.90 5.24
CA VAL A 409 34.23 -8.55 4.71
C VAL A 409 33.59 -8.42 3.34
N VAL A 410 32.48 -7.70 3.29
CA VAL A 410 31.71 -7.42 2.07
C VAL A 410 31.99 -6.00 1.63
N LEU A 411 32.54 -5.83 0.42
CA LEU A 411 32.79 -4.49 -0.17
C LEU A 411 31.48 -3.66 -0.15
N GLU A 412 31.51 -2.50 0.48
CA GLU A 412 30.35 -1.61 0.60
C GLU A 412 29.97 -0.91 -0.74
N ARG A 413 30.08 -1.59 -1.88
CA ARG A 413 29.69 -1.15 -3.22
C ARG A 413 29.10 -2.32 -3.97
N ASP A 414 27.79 -2.57 -3.80
CA ASP A 414 27.08 -3.74 -4.29
C ASP A 414 27.42 -4.13 -5.74
N PHE A 415 27.46 -3.15 -6.66
CA PHE A 415 27.72 -3.44 -8.07
C PHE A 415 29.13 -3.99 -8.31
N VAL A 416 30.13 -3.36 -7.71
CA VAL A 416 31.55 -3.75 -7.86
C VAL A 416 31.81 -5.09 -7.17
N TYR A 417 31.26 -5.27 -5.98
CA TYR A 417 31.34 -6.50 -5.23
C TYR A 417 30.80 -7.69 -6.03
N HIS A 418 29.57 -7.57 -6.54
CA HIS A 418 28.95 -8.64 -7.32
C HIS A 418 29.60 -8.83 -8.69
N PHE A 419 30.25 -7.81 -9.25
CA PHE A 419 31.06 -7.98 -10.48
C PHE A 419 32.21 -8.95 -10.25
N TYR A 420 32.99 -8.78 -9.21
CA TYR A 420 34.09 -9.68 -8.90
C TYR A 420 33.63 -11.07 -8.47
N THR A 421 32.63 -11.12 -7.60
CA THR A 421 32.17 -12.40 -7.02
C THR A 421 31.36 -13.24 -8.02
N LEU A 422 30.51 -12.63 -8.84
CA LEU A 422 29.54 -13.31 -9.71
C LEU A 422 29.80 -13.13 -11.21
N GLY A 423 30.70 -12.23 -11.60
CA GLY A 423 30.94 -11.86 -12.99
C GLY A 423 29.75 -11.18 -13.69
N ILE A 424 29.93 -10.91 -14.99
CA ILE A 424 28.91 -10.22 -15.81
C ILE A 424 27.60 -11.02 -15.85
N PHE A 425 27.64 -12.34 -15.98
CA PHE A 425 26.43 -13.14 -16.06
C PHE A 425 25.66 -13.16 -14.75
N GLY A 426 26.34 -13.19 -13.60
CA GLY A 426 25.69 -13.06 -12.31
C GLY A 426 25.07 -11.68 -12.13
N LEU A 427 25.73 -10.60 -12.54
CA LEU A 427 25.13 -9.26 -12.55
C LEU A 427 23.86 -9.20 -13.37
N ILE A 428 23.85 -9.79 -14.58
CA ILE A 428 22.67 -9.85 -15.45
C ILE A 428 21.52 -10.61 -14.78
N LEU A 429 21.80 -11.67 -14.06
CA LEU A 429 20.78 -12.51 -13.43
C LEU A 429 20.21 -11.91 -12.13
N PHE A 430 21.04 -11.25 -11.32
CA PHE A 430 20.67 -10.90 -9.95
C PHE A 430 20.57 -9.40 -9.68
N ILE A 431 21.28 -8.55 -10.42
CA ILE A 431 21.39 -7.11 -10.13
C ILE A 431 20.72 -6.26 -11.20
N ILE A 432 21.06 -6.49 -12.46
CA ILE A 432 20.53 -5.70 -13.60
C ILE A 432 19.00 -5.72 -13.68
N PRO A 433 18.26 -6.77 -13.30
CA PRO A 433 16.80 -6.76 -13.34
C PRO A 433 16.18 -5.59 -12.56
N TYR A 434 16.73 -5.17 -11.44
CA TYR A 434 16.22 -4.01 -10.68
C TYR A 434 16.33 -2.70 -11.47
N TYR A 435 17.48 -2.48 -12.11
CA TYR A 435 17.72 -1.30 -12.97
C TYR A 435 16.83 -1.34 -14.21
N ALA A 436 16.71 -2.50 -14.83
CA ALA A 436 15.85 -2.69 -16.00
C ALA A 436 14.36 -2.41 -15.69
N ILE A 437 13.88 -2.87 -14.54
CA ILE A 437 12.51 -2.60 -14.06
C ILE A 437 12.31 -1.10 -13.83
N LEU A 438 13.28 -0.43 -13.20
CA LEU A 438 13.22 1.00 -12.95
C LEU A 438 13.15 1.79 -14.27
N ILE A 439 14.09 1.56 -15.18
CA ILE A 439 14.18 2.24 -16.49
C ILE A 439 12.91 1.96 -17.32
N TYR A 440 12.50 0.69 -17.42
CA TYR A 440 11.28 0.29 -18.11
C TYR A 440 10.05 1.02 -17.58
N SER A 441 9.94 1.13 -16.25
CA SER A 441 8.78 1.79 -15.62
C SER A 441 8.77 3.29 -15.87
N ILE A 442 9.93 3.94 -15.83
CA ILE A 442 10.08 5.36 -16.18
C ILE A 442 9.66 5.60 -17.64
N ILE A 443 10.18 4.81 -18.57
CA ILE A 443 9.81 4.90 -20.01
C ILE A 443 8.31 4.70 -20.19
N LYS A 444 7.71 3.70 -19.52
CA LYS A 444 6.27 3.44 -19.60
C LYS A 444 5.42 4.59 -19.04
N VAL A 445 5.86 5.24 -17.98
CA VAL A 445 5.17 6.42 -17.45
C VAL A 445 5.30 7.59 -18.42
N LEU A 446 6.48 7.85 -18.96
CA LEU A 446 6.73 8.97 -19.89
C LEU A 446 5.98 8.78 -21.22
N THR A 447 5.93 7.55 -21.74
CA THR A 447 5.21 7.24 -23.00
C THR A 447 3.69 7.16 -22.84
N ASN A 448 3.19 6.99 -21.60
CA ASN A 448 1.76 6.85 -21.33
C ASN A 448 1.33 7.61 -20.07
N LEU A 449 1.57 8.92 -20.04
CA LEU A 449 1.32 9.80 -18.90
C LEU A 449 -0.12 9.71 -18.38
N LYS A 450 -1.13 9.69 -19.28
CA LYS A 450 -2.56 9.68 -18.89
C LYS A 450 -2.95 8.46 -18.06
N GLU A 451 -2.34 7.30 -18.32
CA GLU A 451 -2.71 6.03 -17.67
C GLU A 451 -1.73 5.62 -16.56
N LYS A 452 -0.43 5.87 -16.77
CA LYS A 452 0.64 5.33 -15.91
C LYS A 452 1.18 6.35 -14.93
N LEU A 453 1.02 7.66 -15.16
CA LEU A 453 1.38 8.68 -14.19
C LEU A 453 0.35 8.70 -13.05
N THR A 454 0.59 7.87 -12.05
CA THR A 454 -0.19 7.84 -10.81
C THR A 454 0.75 8.07 -9.63
N LEU A 455 0.25 8.65 -8.55
CA LEU A 455 1.10 8.87 -7.37
C LEU A 455 1.61 7.54 -6.79
N GLU A 456 0.86 6.45 -6.92
CA GLU A 456 1.28 5.10 -6.55
C GLU A 456 2.50 4.63 -7.36
N ASN A 457 2.45 4.73 -8.68
CA ASN A 457 3.54 4.33 -9.56
C ASN A 457 4.79 5.20 -9.34
N VAL A 458 4.60 6.52 -9.20
CA VAL A 458 5.69 7.45 -8.89
C VAL A 458 6.33 7.11 -7.55
N THR A 459 5.52 6.75 -6.53
CA THR A 459 6.04 6.31 -5.22
C THR A 459 6.87 5.03 -5.35
N TYR A 460 6.42 4.02 -6.09
CA TYR A 460 7.19 2.79 -6.29
C TYR A 460 8.48 3.05 -7.08
N ILE A 461 8.42 3.86 -8.16
CA ILE A 461 9.61 4.26 -8.95
C ILE A 461 10.63 4.98 -8.05
N LEU A 462 10.17 5.93 -7.23
CA LEU A 462 11.02 6.64 -6.28
C LEU A 462 11.64 5.69 -5.24
N THR A 463 10.84 4.80 -4.67
CA THR A 463 11.31 3.80 -3.70
C THR A 463 12.41 2.92 -4.28
N ILE A 464 12.22 2.38 -5.49
CA ILE A 464 13.22 1.56 -6.17
C ILE A 464 14.46 2.41 -6.53
N GLY A 465 14.25 3.62 -7.06
CA GLY A 465 15.33 4.53 -7.44
C GLY A 465 16.22 4.92 -6.26
N ILE A 466 15.66 5.19 -5.10
CA ILE A 466 16.39 5.46 -3.86
C ILE A 466 17.30 4.28 -3.51
N LEU A 467 16.76 3.04 -3.46
CA LEU A 467 17.55 1.89 -3.06
C LEU A 467 18.64 1.53 -4.06
N VAL A 468 18.33 1.60 -5.36
CA VAL A 468 19.30 1.39 -6.43
C VAL A 468 20.42 2.41 -6.35
N SER A 469 20.13 3.68 -6.03
CA SER A 469 21.13 4.73 -5.82
C SER A 469 21.97 4.46 -4.57
N ILE A 470 21.36 4.01 -3.47
CA ILE A 470 22.11 3.65 -2.25
C ILE A 470 23.07 2.48 -2.53
N ALA A 471 22.65 1.47 -3.30
CA ALA A 471 23.47 0.32 -3.67
C ALA A 471 24.72 0.72 -4.50
N ILE A 472 24.63 1.78 -5.31
CA ILE A 472 25.79 2.29 -6.07
C ILE A 472 26.77 3.05 -5.18
N ILE A 473 26.25 3.91 -4.27
CA ILE A 473 27.06 4.89 -3.54
C ILE A 473 27.73 4.30 -2.30
N GLY A 474 27.08 3.38 -1.63
CA GLY A 474 27.66 2.85 -0.40
C GLY A 474 26.70 2.13 0.52
N GLY A 475 26.20 0.99 0.10
CA GLY A 475 25.38 0.17 0.97
C GLY A 475 25.20 -1.25 0.44
N ASN A 476 25.33 -2.23 1.30
CA ASN A 476 25.09 -3.63 0.97
C ASN A 476 23.57 -3.90 0.93
N ILE A 477 22.89 -3.48 -0.14
CA ILE A 477 21.43 -3.59 -0.29
C ILE A 477 21.07 -4.96 -0.86
N PHE A 478 21.74 -5.38 -1.94
CA PHE A 478 21.37 -6.59 -2.67
C PHE A 478 21.81 -7.87 -1.95
N ASP A 479 22.82 -7.81 -1.10
CA ASP A 479 23.27 -8.94 -0.29
C ASP A 479 22.36 -9.21 0.91
N PHE A 480 21.64 -8.20 1.40
CA PHE A 480 20.79 -8.36 2.56
C PHE A 480 19.38 -8.81 2.17
N PHE A 481 19.10 -10.06 2.48
CA PHE A 481 17.85 -10.72 2.14
C PHE A 481 16.62 -9.94 2.64
N GLY A 482 16.64 -9.44 3.89
CA GLY A 482 15.54 -8.68 4.47
C GLY A 482 15.15 -7.46 3.64
N VAL A 483 16.12 -6.67 3.18
CA VAL A 483 15.87 -5.49 2.32
C VAL A 483 15.44 -5.90 0.93
N ASN A 484 16.20 -6.84 0.34
CA ASN A 484 16.06 -7.25 -1.04
C ASN A 484 14.68 -7.89 -1.33
N ILE A 485 14.12 -8.62 -0.36
CA ILE A 485 12.79 -9.23 -0.52
C ILE A 485 11.66 -8.18 -0.55
N PHE A 486 11.75 -7.10 0.24
CA PHE A 486 10.81 -5.98 0.17
C PHE A 486 10.94 -5.21 -1.15
N LEU A 487 12.18 -4.96 -1.59
CA LEU A 487 12.45 -4.33 -2.88
C LEU A 487 11.84 -5.16 -4.03
N SER A 488 12.07 -6.48 -4.01
CA SER A 488 11.54 -7.41 -4.99
C SER A 488 10.02 -7.44 -5.02
N PHE A 489 9.38 -7.36 -3.85
CA PHE A 489 7.93 -7.26 -3.76
C PHE A 489 7.41 -5.98 -4.45
N ILE A 490 8.02 -4.83 -4.17
CA ILE A 490 7.64 -3.54 -4.79
C ILE A 490 7.92 -3.54 -6.30
N CYS A 491 9.06 -4.09 -6.75
CA CYS A 491 9.36 -4.28 -8.17
C CYS A 491 8.28 -5.09 -8.90
N GLY A 492 7.85 -6.20 -8.31
CA GLY A 492 6.78 -7.04 -8.87
C GLY A 492 5.43 -6.30 -8.95
N GLN A 493 5.04 -5.53 -7.92
CA GLN A 493 3.83 -4.71 -7.94
C GLN A 493 3.91 -3.57 -8.97
N LEU A 494 5.08 -2.93 -9.10
CA LEU A 494 5.30 -1.90 -10.13
C LEU A 494 5.19 -2.50 -11.53
N LEU A 495 5.85 -3.62 -11.81
CA LEU A 495 5.73 -4.34 -13.09
C LEU A 495 4.28 -4.73 -13.38
N TYR A 496 3.54 -5.19 -12.37
CA TYR A 496 2.12 -5.46 -12.52
C TYR A 496 1.38 -4.21 -13.00
N ASN A 497 1.58 -3.06 -12.33
CA ASN A 497 0.94 -1.81 -12.68
C ASN A 497 1.34 -1.30 -14.08
N MET A 498 2.59 -1.53 -14.52
CA MET A 498 3.08 -1.11 -15.84
C MET A 498 2.54 -1.97 -16.98
N ASN A 499 2.46 -3.29 -16.77
CA ASN A 499 2.09 -4.26 -17.82
C ASN A 499 0.60 -4.60 -17.85
N THR A 500 -0.14 -4.37 -16.77
CA THR A 500 -1.57 -4.35 -16.88
C THR A 500 -1.93 -3.07 -17.65
N LYS A 501 -2.34 -3.18 -18.91
CA LYS A 501 -3.38 -2.30 -19.41
C LYS A 501 -4.40 -2.30 -18.27
N LYS A 502 -4.81 -1.13 -17.79
CA LYS A 502 -6.02 -1.12 -16.96
C LYS A 502 -6.94 -2.10 -17.63
N ASP A 503 -7.46 -3.12 -16.95
CA ASP A 503 -8.25 -4.22 -17.54
C ASP A 503 -9.57 -3.75 -18.22
N TRP A 504 -9.50 -2.58 -18.79
CA TRP A 504 -10.51 -1.88 -19.55
C TRP A 504 -10.73 -2.50 -20.93
N ASP A 505 -9.64 -2.99 -21.57
CA ASP A 505 -9.69 -3.40 -22.97
C ASP A 505 -9.96 -4.90 -23.16
N VAL A 506 -9.82 -5.75 -22.14
CA VAL A 506 -9.93 -7.21 -22.33
C VAL A 506 -11.34 -7.75 -22.02
N VAL A 507 -12.14 -7.04 -21.20
CA VAL A 507 -13.54 -7.44 -20.96
C VAL A 507 -14.52 -6.66 -21.85
N CYS A 508 -14.16 -5.44 -22.30
CA CYS A 508 -15.03 -4.61 -23.12
C CYS A 508 -14.76 -4.67 -24.64
N LEU A 509 -13.56 -5.10 -25.10
CA LEU A 509 -13.25 -5.18 -26.53
C LEU A 509 -13.76 -6.43 -27.23
N ASN A 510 -14.28 -7.44 -26.53
CA ASN A 510 -14.95 -8.60 -27.12
C ASN A 510 -16.48 -8.54 -27.06
N LYS A 511 -17.08 -7.40 -26.63
CA LYS A 511 -18.53 -7.13 -26.73
C LYS A 511 -18.76 -5.68 -27.14
N CYS A 512 -18.39 -5.34 -28.35
CA CYS A 512 -18.35 -3.95 -28.79
C CYS A 512 -19.70 -3.34 -29.25
N ASP A 513 -20.89 -3.93 -28.98
CA ASP A 513 -22.17 -3.34 -29.39
C ASP A 513 -23.21 -3.18 -28.28
N ASN A 514 -22.94 -3.57 -27.02
CA ASN A 514 -23.94 -3.48 -25.96
C ASN A 514 -23.63 -2.37 -24.94
N ILE A 515 -24.65 -1.57 -24.60
CA ILE A 515 -24.59 -0.58 -23.51
C ILE A 515 -24.32 -1.27 -22.17
N ALA A 516 -23.32 -0.79 -21.43
CA ALA A 516 -22.95 -1.35 -20.13
C ALA A 516 -23.92 -0.92 -19.01
N VAL A 517 -24.22 0.39 -18.96
CA VAL A 517 -25.10 0.96 -17.93
C VAL A 517 -26.09 1.93 -18.58
N SER A 518 -27.38 1.76 -18.32
CA SER A 518 -28.42 2.75 -18.59
C SER A 518 -28.69 3.53 -17.32
N VAL A 519 -28.57 4.85 -17.36
CA VAL A 519 -28.85 5.73 -16.21
C VAL A 519 -30.19 6.42 -16.44
N VAL A 520 -31.18 6.12 -15.61
CA VAL A 520 -32.52 6.74 -15.63
C VAL A 520 -32.50 8.01 -14.78
N VAL A 521 -32.83 9.14 -15.37
CA VAL A 521 -32.90 10.46 -14.72
C VAL A 521 -34.34 11.01 -14.82
N PRO A 522 -35.16 10.87 -13.78
CA PRO A 522 -36.48 11.47 -13.71
C PRO A 522 -36.36 12.98 -13.49
N VAL A 523 -37.16 13.77 -14.22
CA VAL A 523 -37.06 15.24 -14.17
C VAL A 523 -38.45 15.86 -13.94
N TYR A 524 -38.58 16.63 -12.85
CA TYR A 524 -39.75 17.45 -12.57
C TYR A 524 -39.36 18.65 -11.70
N ASN A 525 -39.57 19.91 -12.18
CA ASN A 525 -39.34 21.17 -11.46
C ASN A 525 -37.93 21.32 -10.87
N VAL A 526 -36.86 21.14 -11.72
CA VAL A 526 -35.43 21.11 -11.28
C VAL A 526 -34.52 21.95 -12.19
N GLU A 527 -35.00 22.97 -12.85
CA GLU A 527 -34.22 23.79 -13.80
C GLU A 527 -32.90 24.32 -13.19
N LYS A 528 -32.86 24.58 -11.88
CA LYS A 528 -31.65 25.06 -11.16
C LYS A 528 -30.57 24.00 -10.98
N TYR A 529 -30.88 22.70 -11.08
CA TYR A 529 -30.00 21.58 -10.71
C TYR A 529 -29.66 20.69 -11.89
N ILE A 530 -30.57 20.54 -12.86
CA ILE A 530 -30.48 19.61 -13.97
C ILE A 530 -29.21 19.79 -14.82
N ASP A 531 -28.69 21.00 -14.98
CA ASP A 531 -27.44 21.27 -15.70
C ASP A 531 -26.26 20.58 -15.04
N LYS A 532 -26.12 20.70 -13.70
CA LYS A 532 -25.07 20.05 -12.93
C LYS A 532 -25.18 18.51 -12.96
N CYS A 533 -26.42 18.01 -12.90
CA CYS A 533 -26.70 16.58 -13.01
C CYS A 533 -26.25 16.04 -14.37
N LEU A 534 -26.76 16.57 -15.47
CA LEU A 534 -26.43 16.13 -16.82
C LEU A 534 -24.95 16.32 -17.15
N ASN A 535 -24.33 17.42 -16.71
CA ASN A 535 -22.91 17.64 -16.90
C ASN A 535 -22.07 16.55 -16.21
N SER A 536 -22.48 16.08 -15.02
CA SER A 536 -21.79 14.99 -14.32
C SER A 536 -21.89 13.64 -15.06
N LEU A 537 -22.99 13.43 -15.78
CA LEU A 537 -23.26 12.21 -16.55
C LEU A 537 -22.55 12.18 -17.90
N VAL A 538 -22.59 13.29 -18.67
CA VAL A 538 -21.91 13.32 -20.00
C VAL A 538 -20.38 13.28 -19.91
N ASN A 539 -19.84 13.60 -18.73
CA ASN A 539 -18.40 13.52 -18.48
C ASN A 539 -17.98 12.22 -17.78
N GLN A 540 -18.82 11.18 -17.76
CA GLN A 540 -18.44 9.89 -17.20
C GLN A 540 -17.27 9.26 -17.95
N THR A 541 -16.41 8.60 -17.19
CA THR A 541 -15.25 7.86 -17.75
C THR A 541 -15.69 6.56 -18.44
N LEU A 542 -16.80 5.96 -18.00
CA LEU A 542 -17.44 4.83 -18.71
C LEU A 542 -18.00 5.30 -20.05
N LYS A 543 -17.56 4.69 -21.15
CA LYS A 543 -17.96 5.12 -22.51
C LYS A 543 -19.23 4.44 -23.02
N ASN A 544 -19.44 3.18 -22.63
CA ASN A 544 -20.63 2.40 -23.02
C ASN A 544 -21.78 2.66 -22.04
N ILE A 545 -22.20 3.92 -21.92
CA ILE A 545 -23.27 4.36 -21.03
C ILE A 545 -24.34 5.05 -21.90
N GLU A 546 -25.61 4.89 -21.55
CA GLU A 546 -26.70 5.71 -22.07
C GLU A 546 -27.42 6.42 -20.91
N ILE A 547 -27.91 7.60 -21.16
CA ILE A 547 -28.63 8.44 -20.22
C ILE A 547 -30.08 8.59 -20.70
N ILE A 548 -31.01 8.02 -19.96
CA ILE A 548 -32.45 8.05 -20.26
C ILE A 548 -33.07 9.13 -19.40
N VAL A 549 -33.29 10.31 -19.97
CA VAL A 549 -33.90 11.45 -19.28
C VAL A 549 -35.42 11.39 -19.47
N VAL A 550 -36.16 11.28 -18.38
CA VAL A 550 -37.61 11.22 -18.41
C VAL A 550 -38.19 12.51 -17.80
N ASN A 551 -38.63 13.40 -18.66
CA ASN A 551 -39.34 14.62 -18.25
C ASN A 551 -40.79 14.27 -17.93
N ASP A 552 -41.15 14.34 -16.66
CA ASP A 552 -42.47 14.01 -16.12
C ASP A 552 -43.42 15.22 -16.13
N GLY A 553 -43.51 15.88 -17.30
CA GLY A 553 -44.34 17.06 -17.46
C GLY A 553 -43.88 18.25 -16.65
N SER A 554 -42.58 18.54 -16.61
CA SER A 554 -42.00 19.63 -15.84
C SER A 554 -42.52 21.01 -16.31
N PRO A 555 -43.05 21.86 -15.37
CA PRO A 555 -43.60 23.17 -15.73
C PRO A 555 -42.55 24.26 -15.92
N ASP A 556 -41.28 24.00 -15.58
CA ASP A 556 -40.15 24.92 -15.62
C ASP A 556 -39.32 24.82 -16.90
N ASN A 557 -38.17 25.50 -16.98
CA ASN A 557 -37.31 25.47 -18.16
C ASN A 557 -36.41 24.20 -18.24
N SER A 558 -36.62 23.16 -17.45
CA SER A 558 -35.86 21.91 -17.52
C SER A 558 -35.85 21.32 -18.92
N SER A 559 -37.01 21.36 -19.65
CA SER A 559 -37.10 20.89 -21.04
C SER A 559 -36.11 21.56 -21.98
N LYS A 560 -35.88 22.87 -21.86
CA LYS A 560 -34.93 23.63 -22.69
C LYS A 560 -33.46 23.18 -22.43
N ILE A 561 -33.17 22.93 -21.15
CA ILE A 561 -31.81 22.46 -20.74
C ILE A 561 -31.57 21.05 -21.28
N ILE A 562 -32.54 20.16 -21.12
CA ILE A 562 -32.47 18.77 -21.64
C ILE A 562 -32.21 18.80 -23.13
N GLY A 563 -33.00 19.59 -23.92
CA GLY A 563 -32.84 19.68 -25.37
C GLY A 563 -31.46 20.17 -25.83
N LYS A 564 -30.82 21.09 -25.07
CA LYS A 564 -29.42 21.52 -25.35
C LYS A 564 -28.45 20.35 -25.18
N TYR A 565 -28.60 19.56 -24.13
CA TYR A 565 -27.73 18.40 -23.88
C TYR A 565 -27.97 17.28 -24.89
N GLU A 566 -29.20 16.97 -25.23
CA GLU A 566 -29.54 15.97 -26.24
C GLU A 566 -28.99 16.34 -27.62
N THR A 567 -29.15 17.59 -28.05
CA THR A 567 -28.56 18.11 -29.29
C THR A 567 -27.03 18.00 -29.31
N LYS A 568 -26.38 18.25 -28.17
CA LYS A 568 -24.92 18.21 -28.08
C LYS A 568 -24.38 16.79 -27.95
N TYR A 569 -25.14 15.87 -27.36
CA TYR A 569 -24.73 14.49 -27.08
C TYR A 569 -25.78 13.47 -27.54
N PRO A 570 -26.16 13.43 -28.83
CA PRO A 570 -27.31 12.65 -29.37
C PRO A 570 -27.11 11.13 -29.25
N ASN A 571 -25.87 10.65 -29.20
CA ASN A 571 -25.58 9.21 -29.04
C ASN A 571 -25.53 8.77 -27.59
N LEU A 572 -25.56 9.72 -26.63
CA LEU A 572 -25.39 9.45 -25.20
C LEU A 572 -26.69 9.69 -24.44
N ILE A 573 -27.44 10.75 -24.79
CA ILE A 573 -28.67 11.17 -24.13
C ILE A 573 -29.86 10.85 -25.01
N LYS A 574 -30.89 10.22 -24.44
CA LYS A 574 -32.22 10.01 -25.01
C LYS A 574 -33.24 10.63 -24.08
N SER A 575 -33.92 11.64 -24.52
CA SER A 575 -34.95 12.29 -23.72
C SER A 575 -36.36 11.87 -24.11
N TYR A 576 -37.22 11.75 -23.13
CA TYR A 576 -38.62 11.43 -23.26
C TYR A 576 -39.46 12.37 -22.42
N VAL A 577 -40.59 12.81 -22.99
CA VAL A 577 -41.56 13.64 -22.25
C VAL A 577 -42.83 12.82 -22.07
N LYS A 578 -43.40 12.85 -20.87
CA LYS A 578 -44.67 12.20 -20.56
C LYS A 578 -45.54 13.11 -19.65
N GLU A 579 -46.80 12.82 -19.56
CA GLU A 579 -47.69 13.46 -18.59
C GLU A 579 -47.24 13.17 -17.16
N ASN A 580 -47.43 14.11 -16.25
CA ASN A 580 -46.98 13.96 -14.87
C ASN A 580 -47.68 12.79 -14.19
N GLY A 581 -46.91 11.78 -13.80
CA GLY A 581 -47.36 10.59 -13.09
C GLY A 581 -46.56 10.36 -11.80
N GLY A 582 -45.63 11.28 -11.48
CA GLY A 582 -44.76 11.22 -10.32
C GLY A 582 -43.48 10.39 -10.49
N LEU A 583 -42.61 10.50 -9.50
CA LEU A 583 -41.24 9.97 -9.53
C LEU A 583 -41.19 8.46 -9.86
N SER A 584 -42.02 7.66 -9.21
CA SER A 584 -42.11 6.20 -9.49
C SER A 584 -42.51 5.90 -10.93
N ASP A 585 -43.44 6.66 -11.48
CA ASP A 585 -43.91 6.44 -12.84
C ASP A 585 -42.84 6.83 -13.86
N ALA A 586 -42.12 7.93 -13.64
CA ALA A 586 -40.99 8.36 -14.46
C ALA A 586 -39.86 7.33 -14.46
N ARG A 587 -39.50 6.77 -13.28
CA ARG A 587 -38.48 5.70 -13.16
C ARG A 587 -38.93 4.42 -13.88
N ASN A 588 -40.19 4.01 -13.72
CA ASN A 588 -40.73 2.82 -14.38
C ASN A 588 -40.70 2.98 -15.91
N PHE A 589 -41.10 4.14 -16.42
CA PHE A 589 -41.00 4.45 -17.84
C PHE A 589 -39.55 4.39 -18.34
N GLY A 590 -38.60 4.93 -17.58
CA GLY A 590 -37.17 4.86 -17.87
C GLY A 590 -36.63 3.44 -17.92
N ILE A 591 -37.04 2.55 -17.00
CA ILE A 591 -36.63 1.14 -16.99
C ILE A 591 -36.98 0.47 -18.32
N GLU A 592 -38.15 0.75 -18.91
CA GLU A 592 -38.61 0.17 -20.17
C GLU A 592 -37.76 0.63 -21.38
N LYS A 593 -37.10 1.79 -21.27
CA LYS A 593 -36.25 2.36 -22.33
C LYS A 593 -34.78 1.94 -22.23
N CYS A 594 -34.40 1.27 -21.13
CA CYS A 594 -33.03 0.84 -20.86
C CYS A 594 -32.61 -0.30 -21.76
N SER A 595 -31.43 -0.17 -22.40
CA SER A 595 -30.79 -1.25 -23.18
C SER A 595 -29.56 -1.86 -22.51
N GLY A 596 -29.02 -1.19 -21.49
CA GLY A 596 -27.79 -1.59 -20.79
C GLY A 596 -27.87 -2.89 -20.01
N GLU A 597 -26.71 -3.51 -19.80
CA GLU A 597 -26.56 -4.72 -18.99
C GLU A 597 -26.97 -4.47 -17.52
N TYR A 598 -26.67 -3.24 -17.02
CA TYR A 598 -27.07 -2.75 -15.71
C TYR A 598 -27.92 -1.49 -15.85
N ILE A 599 -28.82 -1.29 -14.90
CA ILE A 599 -29.66 -0.09 -14.76
C ILE A 599 -29.21 0.68 -13.52
N ALA A 600 -29.11 2.00 -13.63
CA ALA A 600 -28.88 2.92 -12.55
C ALA A 600 -30.01 3.99 -12.51
N PHE A 601 -30.19 4.58 -11.33
CA PHE A 601 -31.08 5.73 -11.14
C PHE A 601 -30.27 6.90 -10.62
N LEU A 602 -30.60 8.11 -11.04
CA LEU A 602 -30.02 9.35 -10.54
C LEU A 602 -31.11 10.41 -10.45
N ASP A 603 -31.33 10.95 -9.27
CA ASP A 603 -32.27 12.05 -9.10
C ASP A 603 -31.68 13.32 -9.72
N SER A 604 -32.51 14.09 -10.42
CA SER A 604 -32.07 15.20 -11.29
C SER A 604 -31.56 16.44 -10.53
N ASP A 605 -31.71 16.49 -9.23
CA ASP A 605 -31.13 17.50 -8.34
C ASP A 605 -29.77 17.05 -7.74
N ASP A 606 -29.33 15.81 -7.98
CA ASP A 606 -28.06 15.25 -7.54
C ASP A 606 -27.01 15.24 -8.66
N TYR A 607 -25.76 14.93 -8.29
CA TYR A 607 -24.68 14.75 -9.25
C TYR A 607 -23.67 13.71 -8.79
N VAL A 608 -22.97 13.11 -9.76
CA VAL A 608 -22.06 11.99 -9.50
C VAL A 608 -20.60 12.35 -9.82
N ASN A 609 -19.66 11.63 -9.21
CA ASN A 609 -18.26 11.73 -9.60
C ASN A 609 -18.07 11.15 -11.01
N TYR A 610 -17.14 11.69 -11.79
CA TYR A 610 -16.93 11.32 -13.20
C TYR A 610 -16.54 9.85 -13.41
N ASP A 611 -16.12 9.15 -12.37
CA ASP A 611 -15.70 7.75 -12.40
C ASP A 611 -16.67 6.80 -11.67
N MET A 612 -17.87 7.27 -11.29
CA MET A 612 -18.82 6.47 -10.51
C MET A 612 -19.26 5.23 -11.27
N TYR A 613 -19.90 5.39 -12.43
CA TYR A 613 -20.46 4.26 -13.15
C TYR A 613 -19.39 3.32 -13.69
N GLU A 614 -18.24 3.84 -13.98
CA GLU A 614 -17.08 3.04 -14.31
C GLU A 614 -16.67 2.11 -13.17
N LYS A 615 -16.51 2.62 -11.96
CA LYS A 615 -16.13 1.85 -10.79
C LYS A 615 -17.19 0.82 -10.40
N LEU A 616 -18.46 1.22 -10.45
CA LEU A 616 -19.57 0.33 -10.15
C LEU A 616 -19.68 -0.80 -11.19
N TYR A 617 -19.61 -0.48 -12.49
CA TYR A 617 -19.67 -1.49 -13.54
C TYR A 617 -18.49 -2.46 -13.52
N LYS A 618 -17.27 -1.98 -13.29
CA LYS A 618 -16.10 -2.85 -13.08
C LYS A 618 -16.31 -3.84 -11.96
N LYS A 619 -16.78 -3.32 -10.84
CA LYS A 619 -17.09 -4.17 -9.70
C LYS A 619 -18.16 -5.20 -10.08
N ALA A 620 -19.20 -4.77 -10.77
CA ALA A 620 -20.32 -5.60 -11.21
C ALA A 620 -19.84 -6.80 -12.04
N VAL A 621 -19.08 -6.55 -13.10
CA VAL A 621 -18.60 -7.60 -14.02
C VAL A 621 -17.51 -8.48 -13.43
N SER A 622 -16.77 -7.98 -12.42
CA SER A 622 -15.64 -8.70 -11.82
C SER A 622 -15.99 -10.07 -11.23
N LYS A 623 -17.21 -10.20 -10.71
CA LYS A 623 -17.77 -11.43 -10.14
C LYS A 623 -19.24 -11.63 -10.50
N ASN A 624 -19.71 -10.94 -11.53
CA ASN A 624 -21.10 -11.00 -12.02
C ASN A 624 -22.13 -10.68 -10.93
N PHE A 625 -21.91 -9.54 -10.22
CA PHE A 625 -22.80 -9.12 -9.15
C PHE A 625 -24.16 -8.69 -9.66
N ASP A 626 -25.25 -9.02 -8.91
CA ASP A 626 -26.60 -8.57 -9.22
C ASP A 626 -26.80 -7.09 -8.89
N VAL A 627 -26.21 -6.62 -7.78
CA VAL A 627 -26.25 -5.22 -7.35
C VAL A 627 -24.86 -4.78 -6.93
N VAL A 628 -24.47 -3.56 -7.27
CA VAL A 628 -23.25 -2.92 -6.75
C VAL A 628 -23.58 -1.59 -6.13
N VAL A 629 -23.10 -1.35 -4.90
CA VAL A 629 -23.38 -0.16 -4.10
C VAL A 629 -22.12 0.65 -3.82
N CYS A 630 -22.27 1.99 -3.73
CA CYS A 630 -21.23 2.90 -3.25
C CYS A 630 -21.73 3.75 -2.07
N ASP A 631 -20.79 4.44 -1.41
CA ASP A 631 -21.07 5.41 -0.36
C ASP A 631 -21.50 6.75 -0.96
N THR A 632 -21.99 7.67 -0.11
CA THR A 632 -22.64 8.93 -0.49
C THR A 632 -21.98 10.12 0.21
N LEU A 633 -21.97 11.28 -0.42
CA LEU A 633 -21.70 12.58 0.19
C LEU A 633 -23.00 13.39 0.24
N TYR A 634 -23.45 13.76 1.43
CA TYR A 634 -24.48 14.78 1.61
C TYR A 634 -23.87 16.16 1.33
N ASP A 635 -24.37 16.87 0.32
CA ASP A 635 -23.87 18.18 -0.10
C ASP A 635 -24.80 19.30 0.42
N TYR A 636 -24.32 20.06 1.43
CA TYR A 636 -24.99 21.18 2.06
C TYR A 636 -24.36 22.50 1.59
N GLU A 637 -24.24 22.82 0.35
CA GLU A 637 -23.60 24.03 -0.18
C GLU A 637 -22.28 24.45 0.52
N THR A 638 -22.30 24.61 1.84
CA THR A 638 -21.15 25.05 2.65
C THR A 638 -20.27 23.91 3.16
N LYS A 639 -20.80 22.67 3.23
CA LYS A 639 -20.08 21.49 3.74
C LYS A 639 -20.60 20.21 3.15
N LYS A 640 -19.73 19.21 3.07
CA LYS A 640 -20.10 17.85 2.68
C LYS A 640 -19.95 16.90 3.86
N LYS A 641 -20.93 16.00 4.02
CA LYS A 641 -20.92 14.97 5.06
C LYS A 641 -20.93 13.59 4.44
N PHE A 642 -19.99 12.75 4.85
CA PHE A 642 -19.93 11.34 4.41
C PHE A 642 -21.06 10.52 5.04
N CYS A 643 -21.70 9.70 4.21
CA CYS A 643 -22.69 8.70 4.60
C CYS A 643 -22.33 7.34 4.00
N SER A 644 -22.11 6.35 4.85
CA SER A 644 -21.81 4.97 4.42
C SER A 644 -23.07 4.29 3.92
N SER A 645 -22.92 3.43 2.90
CA SER A 645 -23.94 2.47 2.45
C SER A 645 -24.33 1.43 3.50
N LYS A 646 -23.54 1.30 4.56
CA LYS A 646 -23.65 0.30 5.63
C LYS A 646 -23.32 -1.13 5.21
N ILE A 647 -22.89 -1.32 3.97
CA ILE A 647 -22.39 -2.59 3.47
C ILE A 647 -20.88 -2.44 3.29
N ASN A 648 -20.08 -3.20 4.03
CA ASN A 648 -18.62 -3.02 4.08
C ASN A 648 -17.83 -4.05 3.26
N GLU A 649 -18.48 -5.16 2.87
CA GLU A 649 -17.88 -6.27 2.13
C GLU A 649 -18.85 -6.86 1.11
N ASP A 650 -18.33 -7.62 0.13
CA ASP A 650 -19.13 -8.30 -0.88
C ASP A 650 -19.97 -9.39 -0.25
N LEU A 651 -21.26 -9.47 -0.61
CA LEU A 651 -22.21 -10.46 -0.09
C LEU A 651 -22.55 -11.49 -1.17
N PHE A 652 -22.46 -12.78 -0.83
CA PHE A 652 -22.78 -13.90 -1.71
C PHE A 652 -23.72 -14.93 -1.05
N LYS A 653 -23.90 -14.84 0.28
CA LYS A 653 -24.74 -15.76 1.03
C LYS A 653 -26.11 -15.10 1.23
N LYS A 654 -27.16 -15.88 1.01
CA LYS A 654 -28.54 -15.44 1.23
C LYS A 654 -28.75 -14.85 2.62
N GLU A 655 -28.17 -15.47 3.65
CA GLU A 655 -28.25 -15.00 5.03
C GLU A 655 -27.62 -13.62 5.26
N ASP A 656 -26.50 -13.32 4.58
CA ASP A 656 -25.85 -12.01 4.72
C ASP A 656 -26.63 -10.94 3.95
N ILE A 657 -27.24 -11.29 2.80
CA ILE A 657 -28.15 -10.41 2.04
C ILE A 657 -29.44 -10.13 2.85
N LYS A 658 -30.00 -11.13 3.53
CA LYS A 658 -31.12 -10.93 4.47
C LYS A 658 -30.75 -9.96 5.60
N LYS A 659 -29.59 -10.16 6.23
CA LYS A 659 -29.09 -9.26 7.29
C LYS A 659 -28.90 -7.81 6.80
N MET A 660 -28.61 -7.60 5.51
CA MET A 660 -28.53 -6.28 4.93
C MET A 660 -29.81 -5.47 5.17
N MET A 661 -31.00 -6.10 5.17
CA MET A 661 -32.29 -5.44 5.43
C MET A 661 -32.33 -4.69 6.76
N VAL A 662 -31.55 -5.11 7.74
CA VAL A 662 -31.56 -4.55 9.10
C VAL A 662 -30.93 -3.16 9.20
N ASP A 663 -29.86 -2.88 8.46
CA ASP A 663 -29.12 -1.62 8.64
C ASP A 663 -28.46 -1.08 7.35
N PHE A 664 -29.01 -1.33 6.16
CA PHE A 664 -28.49 -0.75 4.93
C PHE A 664 -29.14 0.59 4.60
N TYR A 665 -28.56 1.32 3.62
CA TYR A 665 -29.12 2.55 3.09
C TYR A 665 -29.99 2.24 1.86
N PRO A 666 -31.33 2.40 1.92
CA PRO A 666 -32.26 1.90 0.89
C PRO A 666 -32.36 2.77 -0.36
N ALA A 667 -31.65 3.89 -0.47
CA ALA A 667 -31.68 4.75 -1.66
C ALA A 667 -31.34 3.96 -2.93
N VAL A 668 -32.01 4.24 -4.03
CA VAL A 668 -31.78 3.55 -5.30
C VAL A 668 -30.65 4.15 -6.11
N TRP A 669 -30.30 5.42 -5.90
CA TRP A 669 -29.38 6.19 -6.73
C TRP A 669 -27.88 5.98 -6.43
N ASN A 670 -27.51 5.30 -5.36
CA ASN A 670 -26.12 4.96 -5.07
C ASN A 670 -25.74 3.53 -5.51
N LYS A 671 -26.47 2.96 -6.45
CA LYS A 671 -26.36 1.56 -6.88
C LYS A 671 -26.49 1.42 -8.40
N ILE A 672 -25.94 0.31 -8.91
CA ILE A 672 -26.33 -0.23 -10.21
C ILE A 672 -26.94 -1.61 -10.02
N TYR A 673 -27.92 -1.96 -10.82
CA TYR A 673 -28.71 -3.15 -10.74
C TYR A 673 -28.61 -3.93 -12.04
N LYS A 674 -28.37 -5.24 -11.98
CA LYS A 674 -28.37 -6.08 -13.16
C LYS A 674 -29.76 -6.03 -13.80
N LYS A 675 -29.85 -5.78 -15.10
CA LYS A 675 -31.11 -5.59 -15.81
C LYS A 675 -32.09 -6.75 -15.62
N SER A 676 -31.56 -8.00 -15.57
CA SER A 676 -32.37 -9.20 -15.35
C SER A 676 -33.18 -9.23 -14.02
N LEU A 677 -32.82 -8.40 -13.02
CA LEU A 677 -33.62 -8.27 -11.79
C LEU A 677 -35.01 -7.66 -12.05
N PHE A 678 -35.20 -6.95 -13.17
CA PHE A 678 -36.45 -6.32 -13.54
C PHE A 678 -37.33 -7.18 -14.45
N ASP A 679 -36.81 -8.30 -14.92
CA ASP A 679 -37.55 -9.23 -15.84
C ASP A 679 -38.74 -9.88 -15.13
N ASN A 680 -38.69 -10.00 -13.82
CA ASN A 680 -39.81 -10.53 -12.99
C ASN A 680 -40.94 -9.51 -12.79
N GLY A 681 -40.95 -8.39 -13.48
CA GLY A 681 -42.01 -7.38 -13.38
C GLY A 681 -41.96 -6.52 -12.12
N ILE A 682 -40.87 -6.58 -11.31
CA ILE A 682 -40.69 -5.68 -10.16
C ILE A 682 -40.55 -4.24 -10.68
N ARG A 683 -41.43 -3.35 -10.19
CA ARG A 683 -41.50 -1.92 -10.53
C ARG A 683 -41.70 -1.08 -9.28
N PHE A 684 -41.37 0.23 -9.37
CA PHE A 684 -41.71 1.19 -8.30
C PHE A 684 -43.22 1.32 -8.18
N LYS A 685 -43.73 1.36 -6.94
CA LYS A 685 -45.14 1.57 -6.67
C LYS A 685 -45.52 3.03 -6.93
N LYS A 686 -46.51 3.30 -7.77
CA LYS A 686 -46.97 4.66 -8.13
C LYS A 686 -47.77 5.30 -6.99
N GLY A 687 -47.70 6.61 -6.88
CA GLY A 687 -48.58 7.42 -6.02
C GLY A 687 -48.21 7.41 -4.52
N ILE A 688 -47.01 6.96 -4.16
CA ILE A 688 -46.49 6.95 -2.78
C ILE A 688 -45.18 7.73 -2.66
N TRP A 689 -44.93 8.26 -1.48
CA TRP A 689 -43.64 8.80 -1.06
C TRP A 689 -42.79 7.68 -0.45
N PHE A 690 -41.47 7.88 -0.47
CA PHE A 690 -40.47 6.90 0.06
C PHE A 690 -40.44 5.57 -0.71
N GLU A 691 -40.83 5.62 -1.97
CA GLU A 691 -40.89 4.50 -2.93
C GLU A 691 -39.58 3.69 -3.01
N ASP A 692 -38.44 4.29 -2.68
CA ASP A 692 -37.13 3.65 -2.61
C ASP A 692 -37.12 2.50 -1.58
N VAL A 693 -37.72 2.74 -0.41
CA VAL A 693 -37.82 1.73 0.67
C VAL A 693 -38.69 0.57 0.19
N GLU A 694 -39.90 0.89 -0.31
CA GLU A 694 -40.86 -0.11 -0.78
C GLU A 694 -40.25 -0.98 -1.90
N PHE A 695 -39.62 -0.34 -2.88
CA PHE A 695 -39.02 -1.01 -4.03
C PHE A 695 -37.86 -1.91 -3.64
N ILE A 696 -36.88 -1.41 -2.86
CA ILE A 696 -35.67 -2.16 -2.49
C ILE A 696 -36.03 -3.38 -1.63
N TYR A 697 -36.93 -3.23 -0.64
CA TYR A 697 -37.31 -4.36 0.20
C TYR A 697 -38.01 -5.47 -0.59
N ARG A 698 -38.78 -5.16 -1.64
CA ARG A 698 -39.37 -6.17 -2.52
C ARG A 698 -38.35 -6.79 -3.47
N LEU A 699 -37.28 -6.05 -3.83
CA LEU A 699 -36.24 -6.52 -4.73
C LEU A 699 -35.27 -7.52 -4.03
N ILE A 700 -35.01 -7.35 -2.73
CA ILE A 700 -34.01 -8.13 -1.98
C ILE A 700 -34.11 -9.65 -2.19
N PRO A 701 -35.31 -10.30 -2.18
CA PRO A 701 -35.37 -11.75 -2.39
C PRO A 701 -34.83 -12.24 -3.73
N SER A 702 -34.79 -11.37 -4.74
CA SER A 702 -34.27 -11.67 -6.08
C SER A 702 -32.76 -11.49 -6.19
N ILE A 703 -32.10 -10.86 -5.21
CA ILE A 703 -30.66 -10.55 -5.21
C ILE A 703 -29.90 -11.76 -4.69
N LYS A 704 -28.94 -12.25 -5.47
CA LYS A 704 -28.05 -13.38 -5.10
C LYS A 704 -26.64 -12.90 -4.70
N SER A 705 -26.25 -11.69 -5.12
CA SER A 705 -24.92 -11.15 -4.84
C SER A 705 -24.92 -9.63 -4.80
N VAL A 706 -24.19 -9.05 -3.84
CA VAL A 706 -24.01 -7.61 -3.70
C VAL A 706 -22.53 -7.29 -3.67
N GLY A 707 -22.05 -6.47 -4.62
CA GLY A 707 -20.69 -5.93 -4.65
C GLY A 707 -20.63 -4.55 -3.97
N VAL A 708 -19.50 -4.23 -3.37
CA VAL A 708 -19.31 -2.96 -2.66
C VAL A 708 -18.11 -2.19 -3.20
N VAL A 709 -18.31 -0.90 -3.45
CA VAL A 709 -17.28 0.09 -3.71
C VAL A 709 -17.24 1.07 -2.54
N ASN A 710 -16.31 0.88 -1.61
CA ASN A 710 -16.17 1.68 -0.38
C ASN A 710 -15.63 3.10 -0.67
N GLU A 711 -16.29 3.82 -1.59
CA GLU A 711 -15.98 5.19 -1.97
C GLU A 711 -17.29 5.98 -2.10
N ALA A 712 -17.27 7.24 -1.67
CA ALA A 712 -18.43 8.12 -1.85
C ALA A 712 -18.39 8.71 -3.26
N LEU A 713 -19.22 8.17 -4.15
CA LEU A 713 -19.20 8.49 -5.58
C LEU A 713 -20.38 9.32 -6.05
N ILE A 714 -21.41 9.49 -5.22
CA ILE A 714 -22.57 10.33 -5.48
C ILE A 714 -22.66 11.48 -4.46
N ASN A 715 -23.09 12.65 -4.92
CA ASN A 715 -23.29 13.85 -4.13
C ASN A 715 -24.80 14.13 -4.04
N TYR A 716 -25.39 13.82 -2.90
CA TYR A 716 -26.79 14.03 -2.58
C TYR A 716 -27.00 15.47 -2.10
N VAL A 717 -27.63 16.29 -2.92
CA VAL A 717 -27.81 17.74 -2.68
C VAL A 717 -28.91 17.98 -1.65
N GLN A 718 -28.57 18.70 -0.61
CA GLN A 718 -29.49 19.04 0.48
C GLN A 718 -30.14 20.42 0.23
N ARG A 719 -31.27 20.47 -0.51
CA ARG A 719 -31.99 21.68 -0.85
C ARG A 719 -33.27 21.87 -0.05
N GLU A 720 -33.75 23.08 0.01
CA GLU A 720 -35.10 23.38 0.50
C GLU A 720 -36.16 22.90 -0.52
N GLY A 721 -37.33 22.46 -0.03
CA GLY A 721 -38.39 21.90 -0.88
C GLY A 721 -38.15 20.46 -1.37
N ALA A 722 -37.06 19.76 -0.91
CA ALA A 722 -36.91 18.35 -1.15
C ALA A 722 -38.00 17.53 -0.42
N ILE A 723 -38.44 16.42 -1.03
CA ILE A 723 -39.45 15.52 -0.45
C ILE A 723 -39.07 15.11 1.00
N THR A 724 -37.80 14.84 1.25
CA THR A 724 -37.29 14.46 2.58
C THR A 724 -37.32 15.58 3.63
N LYS A 725 -37.58 16.83 3.21
CA LYS A 725 -37.71 17.99 4.08
C LYS A 725 -39.14 18.55 4.15
N THR A 726 -40.08 17.98 3.41
CA THR A 726 -41.52 18.33 3.44
C THR A 726 -42.23 17.40 4.39
N PHE A 727 -42.97 17.93 5.35
CA PHE A 727 -43.66 17.16 6.40
C PHE A 727 -45.14 17.52 6.39
N ASP A 728 -45.93 16.69 5.68
CA ASP A 728 -47.40 16.78 5.61
C ASP A 728 -48.01 15.38 5.70
N LYS A 729 -49.29 15.22 5.43
CA LYS A 729 -50.02 13.92 5.54
C LYS A 729 -49.42 12.82 4.69
N ARG A 730 -48.60 13.10 3.66
CA ARG A 730 -47.90 12.10 2.84
C ARG A 730 -46.86 11.32 3.63
N VAL A 731 -46.46 11.80 4.82
CA VAL A 731 -45.61 11.01 5.75
C VAL A 731 -46.26 9.67 6.12
N TYR A 732 -47.59 9.55 6.06
CA TYR A 732 -48.31 8.30 6.29
C TYR A 732 -48.03 7.23 5.23
N ASP A 733 -47.41 7.57 4.10
CA ASP A 733 -47.01 6.59 3.09
C ASP A 733 -46.00 5.58 3.65
N TYR A 734 -45.22 5.88 4.71
CA TYR A 734 -44.44 4.89 5.41
C TYR A 734 -45.23 3.65 5.85
N ILE A 735 -46.52 3.85 6.26
CA ILE A 735 -47.41 2.76 6.65
C ILE A 735 -47.85 2.00 5.40
N THR A 736 -48.23 2.72 4.35
CA THR A 736 -48.62 2.14 3.04
C THR A 736 -47.49 1.35 2.41
N ASP A 737 -46.23 1.82 2.53
CA ASP A 737 -45.04 1.11 2.06
C ASP A 737 -44.84 -0.21 2.80
N TRP A 738 -44.92 -0.19 4.13
CA TRP A 738 -44.74 -1.39 4.94
C TRP A 738 -45.89 -2.39 4.77
N ASP A 739 -47.13 -1.92 4.61
CA ASP A 739 -48.28 -2.81 4.24
C ASP A 739 -48.00 -3.48 2.87
N SER A 740 -47.51 -2.71 1.89
CA SER A 740 -47.14 -3.26 0.56
C SER A 740 -46.03 -4.30 0.63
N ILE A 741 -44.95 -3.99 1.39
CA ILE A 741 -43.82 -4.90 1.57
C ILE A 741 -44.27 -6.21 2.23
N ILE A 742 -44.96 -6.11 3.36
CA ILE A 742 -45.44 -7.28 4.11
C ILE A 742 -46.35 -8.16 3.25
N ASN A 743 -47.31 -7.54 2.53
CA ASN A 743 -48.20 -8.24 1.61
C ASN A 743 -47.45 -8.94 0.49
N TYR A 744 -46.41 -8.31 -0.11
CA TYR A 744 -45.57 -8.92 -1.12
C TYR A 744 -44.89 -10.20 -0.60
N TYR A 745 -44.31 -10.17 0.60
CA TYR A 745 -43.66 -11.35 1.18
C TYR A 745 -44.68 -12.43 1.56
N LYS A 746 -45.86 -12.08 2.05
CA LYS A 746 -46.94 -13.02 2.33
C LYS A 746 -47.46 -13.69 1.06
N SER A 747 -47.74 -12.91 0.02
CA SER A 747 -48.29 -13.42 -1.26
C SER A 747 -47.32 -14.32 -2.02
N ASN A 748 -46.01 -14.18 -1.78
CA ASN A 748 -44.97 -14.99 -2.41
C ASN A 748 -44.44 -16.12 -1.50
N ASN A 749 -45.10 -16.43 -0.37
CA ASN A 749 -44.71 -17.45 0.58
C ASN A 749 -43.29 -17.29 1.17
N MET A 750 -42.77 -16.06 1.26
CA MET A 750 -41.45 -15.74 1.78
C MET A 750 -41.48 -15.11 3.17
N PHE A 751 -42.64 -14.81 3.71
CA PHE A 751 -42.82 -14.06 4.95
C PHE A 751 -42.09 -14.70 6.14
N ASP A 752 -42.31 -16.03 6.35
CA ASP A 752 -41.69 -16.71 7.49
C ASP A 752 -40.17 -16.80 7.37
N GLU A 753 -39.65 -16.95 6.17
CA GLU A 753 -38.20 -16.99 5.90
C GLU A 753 -37.52 -15.66 6.23
N TYR A 754 -38.15 -14.50 5.95
CA TYR A 754 -37.61 -13.17 6.17
C TYR A 754 -38.21 -12.48 7.40
N ARG A 755 -38.93 -13.18 8.22
CA ARG A 755 -39.75 -12.65 9.33
C ARG A 755 -38.96 -11.79 10.29
N ASP A 756 -37.81 -12.26 10.76
CA ASP A 756 -37.00 -11.54 11.75
C ASP A 756 -36.49 -10.21 11.22
N GLU A 757 -36.01 -10.16 9.94
CA GLU A 757 -35.49 -8.97 9.28
C GLU A 757 -36.61 -7.98 8.99
N LEU A 758 -37.77 -8.46 8.50
CA LEU A 758 -38.95 -7.63 8.25
C LEU A 758 -39.50 -7.04 9.55
N GLU A 759 -39.66 -7.88 10.59
CA GLU A 759 -40.13 -7.45 11.92
C GLU A 759 -39.24 -6.31 12.49
N TYR A 760 -37.92 -6.51 12.50
CA TYR A 760 -36.98 -5.48 12.99
C TYR A 760 -37.04 -4.21 12.14
N SER A 761 -37.01 -4.32 10.82
CA SER A 761 -36.99 -3.19 9.91
C SER A 761 -38.30 -2.39 9.94
N CYS A 762 -39.45 -3.07 9.91
CA CYS A 762 -40.75 -2.43 10.06
C CYS A 762 -40.85 -1.68 11.39
N THR A 763 -40.51 -2.34 12.51
CA THR A 763 -40.49 -1.70 13.84
C THR A 763 -39.60 -0.47 13.85
N ARG A 764 -38.39 -0.55 13.28
CA ARG A 764 -37.45 0.57 13.20
C ARG A 764 -37.99 1.72 12.35
N TYR A 765 -38.56 1.43 11.20
CA TYR A 765 -39.10 2.50 10.32
C TYR A 765 -40.31 3.16 10.95
N LEU A 766 -41.26 2.39 11.46
CA LEU A 766 -42.49 2.96 12.00
C LEU A 766 -42.27 3.66 13.36
N PHE A 767 -41.48 3.09 14.26
CA PHE A 767 -41.25 3.69 15.59
C PHE A 767 -40.19 4.77 15.63
N ALA A 768 -39.29 4.85 14.66
CA ALA A 768 -38.26 5.88 14.67
C ALA A 768 -38.39 6.85 13.49
N THR A 769 -38.36 6.37 12.23
CA THR A 769 -38.32 7.24 11.06
C THR A 769 -39.63 7.98 10.82
N PHE A 770 -40.73 7.23 10.82
CA PHE A 770 -42.08 7.80 10.67
C PHE A 770 -42.41 8.75 11.81
N ILE A 771 -42.24 8.34 13.07
CA ILE A 771 -42.54 9.21 14.24
C ILE A 771 -41.67 10.48 14.24
N LYS A 772 -40.39 10.35 13.84
CA LYS A 772 -39.52 11.54 13.68
C LYS A 772 -40.06 12.50 12.61
N SER A 773 -40.58 11.97 11.50
CA SER A 773 -41.18 12.79 10.44
C SER A 773 -42.49 13.44 10.89
N LEU A 774 -43.34 12.71 11.59
CA LEU A 774 -44.57 13.25 12.21
C LEU A 774 -44.27 14.37 13.20
N SER A 775 -43.26 14.23 14.04
CA SER A 775 -42.93 15.25 15.04
C SER A 775 -42.61 16.63 14.44
N LYS A 776 -42.29 16.68 13.14
CA LYS A 776 -41.98 17.91 12.41
C LYS A 776 -43.19 18.55 11.76
N MET A 777 -44.34 17.88 11.77
CA MET A 777 -45.61 18.48 11.29
C MET A 777 -46.15 19.52 12.24
N ASN A 778 -45.66 19.61 13.49
CA ASN A 778 -46.14 20.51 14.55
C ASN A 778 -47.64 20.39 14.88
N ASP A 779 -48.25 19.25 14.60
CA ASP A 779 -49.63 18.90 14.90
C ASP A 779 -49.67 17.80 15.97
N ASN A 780 -50.16 18.11 17.13
CA ASN A 780 -50.16 17.21 18.28
C ASN A 780 -51.15 16.05 18.12
N ASP A 781 -52.30 16.30 17.53
CA ASP A 781 -53.36 15.28 17.38
C ASP A 781 -52.95 14.29 16.30
N GLU A 782 -52.40 14.79 15.18
CA GLU A 782 -51.83 13.91 14.14
C GLU A 782 -50.61 13.10 14.66
N PHE A 783 -49.76 13.69 15.51
CA PHE A 783 -48.68 12.99 16.13
C PHE A 783 -49.16 11.81 17.01
N GLU A 784 -50.11 12.01 17.90
CA GLU A 784 -50.65 10.97 18.76
C GLU A 784 -51.41 9.88 17.97
N ARG A 785 -52.17 10.29 16.96
CA ARG A 785 -52.86 9.40 16.03
C ARG A 785 -51.84 8.50 15.29
N GLY A 786 -50.78 9.12 14.76
CA GLY A 786 -49.71 8.38 14.04
C GLY A 786 -48.96 7.43 14.93
N VAL A 787 -48.62 7.80 16.19
CA VAL A 787 -47.97 6.93 17.16
C VAL A 787 -48.84 5.71 17.44
N ASN A 788 -50.14 5.89 17.72
CA ASN A 788 -51.06 4.80 17.99
C ASN A 788 -51.22 3.89 16.78
N LEU A 789 -51.29 4.46 15.56
CA LEU A 789 -51.36 3.68 14.32
C LEU A 789 -50.10 2.86 14.07
N ALA A 790 -48.91 3.41 14.32
CA ALA A 790 -47.64 2.69 14.20
C ALA A 790 -47.58 1.50 15.16
N ILE A 791 -48.03 1.69 16.42
CA ILE A 791 -48.08 0.62 17.42
C ILE A 791 -49.06 -0.46 16.98
N SER A 792 -50.26 -0.12 16.52
CA SER A 792 -51.27 -1.07 16.02
C SER A 792 -50.70 -1.90 14.85
N LYS A 793 -50.10 -1.24 13.84
CA LYS A 793 -49.54 -1.89 12.64
C LYS A 793 -48.42 -2.86 12.96
N VAL A 794 -47.47 -2.49 13.83
CA VAL A 794 -46.41 -3.40 14.26
C VAL A 794 -46.96 -4.54 15.08
N SER A 795 -47.90 -4.30 16.00
CA SER A 795 -48.45 -5.37 16.85
C SER A 795 -49.31 -6.36 16.06
N GLU A 796 -50.05 -5.88 15.06
CA GLU A 796 -50.87 -6.69 14.17
C GLU A 796 -50.03 -7.68 13.34
N ASN A 797 -49.00 -7.20 12.69
CA ASN A 797 -48.15 -8.03 11.83
C ASN A 797 -47.07 -8.81 12.58
N PHE A 798 -46.60 -8.29 13.72
CA PHE A 798 -45.49 -8.80 14.49
C PHE A 798 -45.77 -8.76 16.02
N PRO A 799 -46.67 -9.57 16.54
CA PRO A 799 -47.08 -9.48 17.93
C PRO A 799 -45.97 -9.77 18.95
N ASN A 800 -44.93 -10.48 18.51
CA ASN A 800 -43.76 -10.81 19.34
C ASN A 800 -42.52 -9.95 19.05
N TYR A 801 -42.62 -8.81 18.37
CA TYR A 801 -41.50 -8.00 17.93
C TYR A 801 -40.48 -7.68 19.02
N LYS A 802 -40.90 -7.56 20.29
CA LYS A 802 -40.02 -7.30 21.44
C LYS A 802 -38.98 -8.41 21.67
N LYS A 803 -39.27 -9.66 21.19
CA LYS A 803 -38.39 -10.81 21.29
C LYS A 803 -37.46 -10.99 20.09
N ASN A 804 -37.57 -10.13 19.10
CA ASN A 804 -36.76 -10.21 17.89
C ASN A 804 -35.25 -10.27 18.17
N LYS A 805 -34.54 -11.18 17.46
CA LYS A 805 -33.10 -11.41 17.66
C LYS A 805 -32.24 -10.16 17.49
N TYR A 806 -32.58 -9.25 16.60
CA TYR A 806 -31.84 -8.00 16.34
C TYR A 806 -32.07 -6.94 17.42
N LEU A 807 -33.17 -7.01 18.18
CA LEU A 807 -33.44 -6.14 19.32
C LEU A 807 -32.78 -6.60 20.63
N LYS A 808 -32.19 -7.81 20.67
CA LYS A 808 -31.49 -8.33 21.87
C LYS A 808 -30.24 -7.54 22.22
N LYS A 809 -29.55 -6.95 21.25
CA LYS A 809 -28.37 -6.13 21.48
C LYS A 809 -28.72 -4.87 22.28
N LEU A 810 -28.07 -4.66 23.42
CA LEU A 810 -28.28 -3.53 24.32
C LEU A 810 -27.68 -2.23 23.75
N THR A 811 -28.43 -1.59 22.85
CA THR A 811 -28.15 -0.24 22.35
C THR A 811 -29.30 0.68 22.75
N LEU A 812 -29.02 1.98 22.92
CA LEU A 812 -30.07 2.96 23.23
C LEU A 812 -31.23 2.91 22.22
N LYS A 813 -30.93 2.71 20.94
CA LYS A 813 -31.90 2.53 19.86
C LYS A 813 -32.78 1.32 20.09
N ASN A 814 -32.21 0.15 20.41
CA ASN A 814 -32.96 -1.08 20.60
C ASN A 814 -33.77 -1.06 21.89
N ILE A 815 -33.28 -0.44 22.96
CA ILE A 815 -34.01 -0.21 24.20
C ILE A 815 -35.23 0.66 23.91
N TYR A 816 -35.09 1.74 23.15
CA TYR A 816 -36.17 2.59 22.71
C TYR A 816 -37.21 1.80 21.90
N LEU A 817 -36.80 1.04 20.87
CA LEU A 817 -37.72 0.29 20.01
C LEU A 817 -38.48 -0.80 20.78
N ARG A 818 -37.85 -1.49 21.73
CA ARG A 818 -38.47 -2.52 22.55
C ARG A 818 -39.54 -1.99 23.52
N ASN A 819 -39.31 -0.77 24.03
CA ASN A 819 -40.17 -0.14 25.04
C ASN A 819 -41.01 0.99 24.45
N PHE A 820 -41.14 1.05 23.12
CA PHE A 820 -41.83 2.11 22.41
C PHE A 820 -43.30 2.22 22.87
N ASN A 821 -43.68 3.45 23.21
CA ASN A 821 -45.02 3.84 23.56
C ASN A 821 -45.15 5.38 23.39
N LEU A 822 -46.38 5.89 23.54
CA LEU A 822 -46.69 7.32 23.36
C LEU A 822 -45.86 8.20 24.30
N LYS A 823 -45.63 7.81 25.55
CA LYS A 823 -44.82 8.59 26.51
C LYS A 823 -43.38 8.74 26.05
N LEU A 824 -42.75 7.63 25.61
CA LEU A 824 -41.39 7.65 25.08
C LEU A 824 -41.33 8.44 23.77
N ALA A 825 -42.30 8.32 22.86
CA ALA A 825 -42.33 9.09 21.63
C ALA A 825 -42.36 10.60 21.93
N ASN A 826 -43.17 11.02 22.88
CA ASN A 826 -43.26 12.43 23.34
C ASN A 826 -41.93 12.91 23.94
N VAL A 827 -41.29 12.14 24.81
CA VAL A 827 -39.97 12.49 25.41
C VAL A 827 -38.89 12.66 24.36
N PHE A 828 -38.79 11.74 23.39
CA PHE A 828 -37.69 11.74 22.42
C PHE A 828 -37.85 12.77 21.28
N PHE A 829 -39.11 13.12 20.92
CA PHE A 829 -39.36 13.90 19.73
C PHE A 829 -40.06 15.25 20.00
N LYS A 830 -40.88 15.40 21.04
CA LYS A 830 -41.53 16.68 21.38
C LYS A 830 -40.65 17.58 22.27
N THR A 831 -39.84 17.04 23.17
CA THR A 831 -38.96 17.85 24.04
C THR A 831 -37.74 18.48 23.31
N LYS A 832 -37.46 18.10 22.09
CA LYS A 832 -36.36 18.69 21.27
C LYS A 832 -36.79 19.90 20.42
N ASN A 833 -38.06 20.20 20.38
CA ASN A 833 -38.60 21.34 19.60
C ASN A 833 -39.02 22.56 20.50
N LYS A 834 -38.49 22.62 21.74
CA LYS A 834 -38.58 23.85 22.59
C LYS A 834 -37.21 24.52 22.61
#